data_2dd5ff444f1ae7044e52207bc98bb3fc
#
_entry.id   2dd5ff444f1ae7044e52207bc98bb3fc
#
_cell.length_a   1.000
_cell.length_b   1.000
_cell.length_c   1.000
_cell.angle_alpha   90.00
_cell.angle_beta   90.00
_cell.angle_gamma   90.00
#
_symmetry.space_group_name_H-M   'P 1'
#
loop_
_entity.id
_entity.type
_entity.pdbx_description
1 polymer ?
#
loop_
_entity_poly.entity_id
_entity_poly.type
_entity_poly.pdbx_seq_one_letter_code
_entity_poly.pdbx_strand_id
1 'polypeptide(L)'
;MRIFGLVIACTLFLRVPCWPQSTGAAFGEVIRLGGTPSDVVADESRGRLYLVNQNANRIDVYSYIDNRVTHSVPVGDSPVAAAVSMDGRYLYVSNNGSSSLSVIELGSDYVRETIALTAKPEGVAVGFDGRVLVTTEGTSAADQINSLLIVDRAQTQGQQVSPVAFAPPPPTPSPLNLLVVGRPGTTFRGKLIATPDGNFIIGLSTVNNNAQTIVFVYESTSGTVLRSRTVTGQSTVLSISPEGNRFMAGYTLYDTATLNVIAQYNAANVPFPLSATTANFNSTQNMGGSGFAPDGQTLYSAFNVAPQTTPASRPQASTLMISNPRNLAVRLGIKLPESIVAKMVVHSSGEDAWGLSESGLIHLPLSKLFAYPILMPETTTVFLAVDDCNRGLAKARVRIDNIGQGKLTFSVPDATAALIAEAASGVAPSSIEFTLEPGRTGVTRQYGTNLYSGSATNTGTAVSLNLASPEAINIPNTIRVFMNVRQPDQRGVVFPVPTGPTAAEGLYDIVVDEARNRVYIANAGYNRIEVFDRVKQAFIEPIEVGQLPHQMVMAGDRRRMYVANTGGESITIVDLETRKIVNTIQFPARPRSGTANPVSPQAIALSLFGLQVVMSDGSSWKVSGTEATTRAASSVIPTQITTTGNNGPVRMMATPGGESILTMAGNGTVYRYDGLADAYTNASRPYTQQVINGFYGALAAGPEGSYFAANSFLFSPSLAAIGGSESPTATQTLPLASRRNVAALGAIDENRFLRLTTPVKAQLTSTATSDARPLLELVDLRDNSVTVVGALAENPSQSLFGNQRINVPPRQIGVDRAGVAYILTLSGLTVVPLTASGPTRPQITSGNTGIINANDGTRNIRPGSFVAINGVNLAGSVITEQLPPPTVSGGSCITFSDIALPILQTSANQILAQVPDEIFPGSYVAVVRSLATGQRSDPVIVTVQ
;
A
#
# COMPACT_ATOMS: atom_id res chain seq x y z
N MET A 1 49.69 -59.97 -37.68
CA MET A 1 50.69 -58.90 -37.48
C MET A 1 50.01 -57.55 -37.75
N ARG A 2 49.59 -56.83 -36.70
CA ARG A 2 49.35 -55.41 -36.48
C ARG A 2 48.52 -55.28 -35.18
N ILE A 3 49.22 -54.80 -34.21
CA ILE A 3 48.69 -54.49 -32.84
C ILE A 3 47.96 -53.22 -32.90
N PHE A 4 46.68 -53.19 -32.46
CA PHE A 4 45.90 -51.94 -32.18
C PHE A 4 45.92 -51.75 -30.68
N GLY A 5 46.62 -50.72 -30.23
CA GLY A 5 46.61 -50.27 -28.86
C GLY A 5 45.36 -49.36 -28.63
N LEU A 6 44.53 -49.72 -27.66
CA LEU A 6 43.42 -48.99 -27.20
C LEU A 6 43.88 -48.00 -26.11
N VAL A 7 43.89 -46.70 -26.43
CA VAL A 7 44.13 -45.61 -25.47
C VAL A 7 42.77 -45.25 -24.85
N ILE A 8 42.57 -45.58 -23.58
CA ILE A 8 41.43 -45.15 -22.77
C ILE A 8 41.78 -43.75 -22.26
N ALA A 9 41.18 -42.73 -22.81
CA ALA A 9 41.22 -41.39 -22.29
C ALA A 9 40.20 -41.27 -21.13
N CYS A 10 40.69 -41.28 -19.89
CA CYS A 10 39.90 -40.90 -18.71
C CYS A 10 39.65 -39.40 -18.72
N THR A 11 38.48 -38.98 -19.19
CA THR A 11 37.97 -37.61 -19.01
C THR A 11 37.50 -37.46 -17.58
N LEU A 12 38.33 -36.87 -16.73
CA LEU A 12 37.90 -36.31 -15.43
C LEU A 12 36.91 -35.16 -15.71
N PHE A 13 35.64 -35.42 -15.52
CA PHE A 13 34.67 -34.34 -15.35
C PHE A 13 34.90 -33.68 -13.98
N LEU A 14 35.68 -32.63 -13.94
CA LEU A 14 35.67 -31.67 -12.86
C LEU A 14 34.25 -31.06 -12.84
N ARG A 15 33.43 -31.53 -11.92
CA ARG A 15 32.22 -30.80 -11.54
C ARG A 15 32.70 -29.52 -10.90
N VAL A 16 32.76 -28.44 -11.68
CA VAL A 16 32.82 -27.09 -11.14
C VAL A 16 31.45 -26.88 -10.45
N PRO A 17 31.41 -26.63 -9.14
CA PRO A 17 30.16 -26.25 -8.50
C PRO A 17 29.69 -24.98 -9.19
N CYS A 18 28.54 -25.06 -9.84
CA CYS A 18 27.86 -23.89 -10.39
C CYS A 18 27.38 -23.05 -9.22
N TRP A 19 28.21 -22.14 -8.78
CA TRP A 19 27.85 -21.14 -7.79
C TRP A 19 26.79 -20.25 -8.44
N PRO A 20 25.69 -19.94 -7.75
CA PRO A 20 24.79 -18.91 -8.24
C PRO A 20 25.59 -17.62 -8.32
N GLN A 21 25.84 -17.16 -9.53
CA GLN A 21 26.48 -15.87 -9.75
C GLN A 21 25.54 -14.81 -9.16
N SER A 22 26.00 -14.10 -8.12
CA SER A 22 25.28 -12.94 -7.61
C SER A 22 25.15 -11.95 -8.75
N THR A 23 23.91 -11.63 -9.12
CA THR A 23 23.62 -10.70 -10.21
C THR A 23 23.72 -9.27 -9.72
N GLY A 24 24.91 -8.77 -9.55
CA GLY A 24 25.22 -7.43 -9.11
C GLY A 24 25.62 -7.36 -7.62
N ALA A 25 25.82 -6.14 -7.13
CA ALA A 25 26.19 -5.90 -5.74
C ALA A 25 25.08 -6.37 -4.76
N ALA A 26 25.49 -6.95 -3.66
CA ALA A 26 24.63 -7.38 -2.57
C ALA A 26 25.20 -6.85 -1.25
N PHE A 27 24.32 -6.67 -0.25
CA PHE A 27 24.66 -6.15 1.04
C PHE A 27 24.78 -7.27 2.08
N GLY A 28 25.84 -7.25 2.85
CA GLY A 28 26.14 -8.21 3.90
C GLY A 28 27.25 -9.21 3.55
N GLU A 29 27.74 -9.87 4.56
CA GLU A 29 28.84 -10.84 4.47
C GLU A 29 28.36 -12.20 4.92
N VAL A 30 28.62 -13.22 4.11
CA VAL A 30 28.27 -14.62 4.43
C VAL A 30 29.37 -15.26 5.25
N ILE A 31 29.02 -15.71 6.46
CA ILE A 31 29.89 -16.46 7.38
C ILE A 31 29.51 -17.93 7.27
N ARG A 32 30.37 -18.70 6.63
CA ARG A 32 30.12 -20.10 6.36
C ARG A 32 30.45 -20.97 7.59
N LEU A 33 29.46 -21.73 8.04
CA LEU A 33 29.55 -22.59 9.22
C LEU A 33 29.41 -24.09 8.90
N GLY A 34 29.35 -24.43 7.60
CA GLY A 34 29.17 -25.84 7.18
C GLY A 34 27.71 -26.31 7.26
N GLY A 35 26.75 -25.41 7.42
CA GLY A 35 25.31 -25.69 7.47
C GLY A 35 24.58 -24.60 8.22
N THR A 36 23.25 -24.63 8.16
CA THR A 36 22.38 -23.67 8.84
C THR A 36 22.17 -24.07 10.30
N PRO A 37 22.49 -23.23 11.29
CA PRO A 37 22.05 -23.43 12.67
C PRO A 37 20.51 -23.38 12.76
N SER A 38 19.94 -24.08 13.75
CA SER A 38 18.49 -24.09 13.97
C SER A 38 17.96 -22.82 14.68
N ASP A 39 18.85 -22.15 15.43
CA ASP A 39 18.55 -20.90 16.12
C ASP A 39 19.81 -20.06 16.35
N VAL A 40 19.64 -18.75 16.57
CA VAL A 40 20.69 -17.81 16.95
C VAL A 40 20.22 -16.93 18.11
N VAL A 41 21.07 -16.74 19.10
CA VAL A 41 20.82 -15.89 20.26
C VAL A 41 22.00 -14.96 20.46
N ALA A 42 21.74 -13.67 20.58
CA ALA A 42 22.77 -12.66 20.84
C ALA A 42 23.04 -12.53 22.37
N ASP A 43 24.31 -12.49 22.72
CA ASP A 43 24.81 -12.07 24.04
C ASP A 43 25.73 -10.89 23.82
N GLU A 44 25.12 -9.72 23.81
CA GLU A 44 25.85 -8.47 23.53
C GLU A 44 26.85 -8.13 24.63
N SER A 45 26.54 -8.51 25.86
CA SER A 45 27.42 -8.26 27.01
C SER A 45 28.78 -8.94 26.89
N ARG A 46 28.82 -10.05 26.11
CA ARG A 46 30.07 -10.85 25.90
C ARG A 46 30.58 -10.77 24.46
N GLY A 47 29.89 -10.01 23.58
CA GLY A 47 30.26 -9.91 22.17
C GLY A 47 30.10 -11.22 21.40
N ARG A 48 29.03 -12.00 21.69
CA ARG A 48 28.85 -13.36 21.20
C ARG A 48 27.48 -13.62 20.61
N LEU A 49 27.45 -14.57 19.68
CA LEU A 49 26.23 -15.24 19.23
C LEU A 49 26.32 -16.73 19.62
N TYR A 50 25.26 -17.25 20.20
CA TYR A 50 25.10 -18.68 20.45
C TYR A 50 24.31 -19.29 19.31
N LEU A 51 24.93 -20.21 18.58
CA LEU A 51 24.38 -20.86 17.40
C LEU A 51 23.99 -22.28 17.75
N VAL A 52 22.70 -22.58 17.61
CA VAL A 52 22.18 -23.91 17.93
C VAL A 52 22.47 -24.87 16.78
N ASN A 53 23.42 -25.79 16.96
CA ASN A 53 23.79 -26.77 15.95
C ASN A 53 23.06 -28.09 16.20
N GLN A 54 21.89 -28.25 15.58
CA GLN A 54 21.01 -29.38 15.77
C GLN A 54 21.69 -30.72 15.40
N ASN A 55 22.41 -30.73 14.30
CA ASN A 55 23.00 -31.95 13.76
C ASN A 55 24.25 -32.42 14.55
N ALA A 56 24.93 -31.50 15.23
CA ALA A 56 26.13 -31.79 15.99
C ALA A 56 25.90 -31.85 17.52
N ASN A 57 24.63 -31.71 17.97
CA ASN A 57 24.24 -31.76 19.39
C ASN A 57 25.05 -30.80 20.27
N ARG A 58 25.23 -29.57 19.80
CA ARG A 58 26.03 -28.58 20.51
C ARG A 58 25.58 -27.15 20.22
N ILE A 59 26.08 -26.23 21.06
CA ILE A 59 26.02 -24.78 20.82
C ILE A 59 27.39 -24.34 20.31
N ASP A 60 27.46 -23.77 19.12
CA ASP A 60 28.68 -23.14 18.62
C ASP A 60 28.71 -21.67 19.10
N VAL A 61 29.77 -21.28 19.80
CA VAL A 61 29.93 -19.91 20.33
C VAL A 61 30.72 -19.09 19.34
N TYR A 62 30.01 -18.18 18.65
CA TYR A 62 30.59 -17.30 17.68
C TYR A 62 30.88 -15.94 18.29
N SER A 63 32.16 -15.51 18.27
CA SER A 63 32.55 -14.15 18.65
C SER A 63 32.45 -13.24 17.44
N TYR A 64 31.57 -12.24 17.51
CA TYR A 64 31.48 -11.24 16.44
C TYR A 64 32.55 -10.13 16.58
N ILE A 65 33.34 -10.17 17.66
CA ILE A 65 34.53 -9.34 17.82
C ILE A 65 35.70 -9.96 17.05
N ASP A 66 35.88 -11.29 17.17
CA ASP A 66 36.94 -12.04 16.51
C ASP A 66 36.52 -12.61 15.14
N ASN A 67 35.26 -12.48 14.79
CA ASN A 67 34.65 -13.01 13.55
C ASN A 67 34.87 -14.51 13.34
N ARG A 68 34.76 -15.31 14.40
CA ARG A 68 34.95 -16.77 14.33
C ARG A 68 34.19 -17.51 15.42
N VAL A 69 33.98 -18.83 15.20
CA VAL A 69 33.58 -19.74 16.27
C VAL A 69 34.76 -19.94 17.18
N THR A 70 34.64 -19.59 18.43
CA THR A 70 35.72 -19.69 19.44
C THR A 70 35.79 -21.08 20.04
N HIS A 71 34.65 -21.68 20.37
CA HIS A 71 34.51 -23.03 20.91
C HIS A 71 33.07 -23.51 20.77
N SER A 72 32.80 -24.75 21.20
CA SER A 72 31.47 -25.34 21.17
C SER A 72 31.16 -26.00 22.52
N VAL A 73 29.91 -25.95 22.93
CA VAL A 73 29.39 -26.53 24.18
C VAL A 73 28.48 -27.70 23.80
N PRO A 74 28.83 -28.95 24.12
CA PRO A 74 27.95 -30.09 23.91
C PRO A 74 26.67 -29.96 24.76
N VAL A 75 25.49 -30.31 24.18
CA VAL A 75 24.19 -30.30 24.85
C VAL A 75 23.45 -31.61 24.62
N GLY A 76 22.16 -31.68 24.95
CA GLY A 76 21.35 -32.87 24.66
C GLY A 76 21.14 -33.10 23.16
N ASP A 77 20.40 -34.16 22.82
CA ASP A 77 20.19 -34.59 21.45
C ASP A 77 19.22 -33.69 20.70
N SER A 78 19.55 -33.37 19.45
CA SER A 78 18.76 -32.53 18.52
C SER A 78 18.33 -31.18 19.13
N PRO A 79 19.26 -30.30 19.55
CA PRO A 79 18.89 -28.97 20.04
C PRO A 79 18.24 -28.15 18.96
N VAL A 80 17.14 -27.40 19.28
CA VAL A 80 16.33 -26.71 18.28
C VAL A 80 16.17 -25.22 18.54
N ALA A 81 16.22 -24.78 19.79
CA ALA A 81 16.10 -23.36 20.15
C ALA A 81 16.86 -23.06 21.44
N ALA A 82 17.22 -21.80 21.64
CA ALA A 82 17.86 -21.33 22.84
C ALA A 82 17.35 -19.95 23.27
N ALA A 83 17.48 -19.65 24.58
CA ALA A 83 17.18 -18.36 25.16
C ALA A 83 18.11 -18.02 26.30
N VAL A 84 18.59 -16.76 26.36
CA VAL A 84 19.39 -16.23 27.48
C VAL A 84 18.44 -15.81 28.60
N SER A 85 18.82 -16.07 29.85
CA SER A 85 18.12 -15.52 31.02
C SER A 85 18.19 -13.99 31.07
N MET A 86 17.19 -13.35 31.68
CA MET A 86 17.14 -11.87 31.74
C MET A 86 18.33 -11.27 32.51
N ASP A 87 18.92 -12.04 33.44
CA ASP A 87 20.13 -11.64 34.16
C ASP A 87 21.43 -11.92 33.38
N GLY A 88 21.35 -12.50 32.19
CA GLY A 88 22.48 -12.83 31.35
C GLY A 88 23.40 -13.94 31.91
N ARG A 89 22.96 -14.74 32.89
CA ARG A 89 23.79 -15.75 33.53
C ARG A 89 23.69 -17.12 32.88
N TYR A 90 22.55 -17.43 32.30
CA TYR A 90 22.27 -18.78 31.81
C TYR A 90 21.73 -18.73 30.36
N LEU A 91 22.13 -19.73 29.57
CA LEU A 91 21.52 -20.07 28.28
C LEU A 91 20.74 -21.36 28.44
N TYR A 92 19.46 -21.30 28.16
CA TYR A 92 18.59 -22.49 28.14
C TYR A 92 18.47 -22.99 26.72
N VAL A 93 18.68 -24.29 26.51
CA VAL A 93 18.68 -24.94 25.21
C VAL A 93 17.65 -26.07 25.19
N SER A 94 16.68 -26.01 24.30
CA SER A 94 15.68 -27.03 24.12
C SER A 94 16.24 -28.18 23.25
N ASN A 95 16.37 -29.38 23.82
CA ASN A 95 16.86 -30.58 23.14
C ASN A 95 15.67 -31.47 22.76
N ASN A 96 15.23 -31.35 21.51
CA ASN A 96 14.04 -32.07 21.03
C ASN A 96 14.22 -33.59 21.04
N GLY A 97 15.38 -34.09 20.61
CA GLY A 97 15.66 -35.52 20.54
C GLY A 97 15.69 -36.21 21.90
N SER A 98 16.27 -35.54 22.92
CA SER A 98 16.37 -36.11 24.29
C SER A 98 15.26 -35.64 25.24
N SER A 99 14.22 -34.94 24.77
CA SER A 99 13.13 -34.41 25.61
C SER A 99 13.66 -33.74 26.89
N SER A 100 14.59 -32.81 26.72
CA SER A 100 15.26 -32.17 27.87
C SER A 100 15.58 -30.69 27.58
N LEU A 101 15.88 -29.96 28.64
CA LEU A 101 16.39 -28.61 28.62
C LEU A 101 17.81 -28.60 29.21
N SER A 102 18.81 -28.22 28.42
CA SER A 102 20.16 -27.97 28.94
C SER A 102 20.28 -26.55 29.46
N VAL A 103 20.90 -26.39 30.62
CA VAL A 103 21.17 -25.08 31.24
C VAL A 103 22.68 -24.86 31.23
N ILE A 104 23.13 -23.93 30.41
CA ILE A 104 24.54 -23.56 30.27
C ILE A 104 24.79 -22.32 31.13
N GLU A 105 25.83 -22.38 31.98
CA GLU A 105 26.31 -21.18 32.69
C GLU A 105 27.27 -20.39 31.83
N LEU A 106 26.84 -19.17 31.45
CA LEU A 106 27.53 -18.34 30.47
C LEU A 106 28.86 -17.74 30.94
N GLY A 107 29.17 -17.82 32.25
CA GLY A 107 30.47 -17.40 32.80
C GLY A 107 31.59 -18.40 32.57
N SER A 108 31.24 -19.67 32.42
CA SER A 108 32.14 -20.81 32.32
C SER A 108 31.91 -21.67 31.07
N ASP A 109 30.84 -21.39 30.35
CA ASP A 109 30.43 -22.04 29.10
C ASP A 109 30.36 -23.57 29.21
N TYR A 110 29.75 -24.07 30.29
CA TYR A 110 29.50 -25.50 30.48
C TYR A 110 28.05 -25.77 30.87
N VAL A 111 27.54 -26.96 30.55
CA VAL A 111 26.23 -27.44 30.97
C VAL A 111 26.23 -27.70 32.47
N ARG A 112 25.55 -26.83 33.22
CA ARG A 112 25.44 -26.95 34.69
C ARG A 112 24.40 -27.98 35.11
N GLU A 113 23.33 -28.08 34.30
CA GLU A 113 22.17 -28.91 34.63
C GLU A 113 21.45 -29.31 33.33
N THR A 114 20.87 -30.52 33.35
CA THR A 114 19.96 -30.98 32.31
C THR A 114 18.64 -31.37 32.96
N ILE A 115 17.55 -30.72 32.57
CA ILE A 115 16.22 -30.91 33.14
C ILE A 115 15.42 -31.75 32.15
N ALA A 116 14.92 -32.91 32.61
CA ALA A 116 14.05 -33.76 31.82
C ALA A 116 12.66 -33.13 31.69
N LEU A 117 12.09 -33.16 30.49
CA LEU A 117 10.77 -32.65 30.18
C LEU A 117 9.80 -33.80 29.91
N THR A 118 8.52 -33.55 30.10
CA THR A 118 7.45 -34.56 29.87
C THR A 118 7.19 -34.80 28.39
N ALA A 119 7.58 -33.89 27.53
CA ALA A 119 7.40 -33.97 26.07
C ALA A 119 8.58 -33.31 25.33
N LYS A 120 8.71 -33.55 24.03
CA LYS A 120 9.77 -33.02 23.19
C LYS A 120 9.64 -31.49 23.04
N PRO A 121 10.66 -30.74 23.53
CA PRO A 121 10.61 -29.28 23.45
C PRO A 121 10.85 -28.75 22.04
N GLU A 122 10.27 -27.59 21.76
CA GLU A 122 10.46 -26.82 20.51
C GLU A 122 11.01 -25.42 20.80
N GLY A 123 10.16 -24.46 21.13
CA GLY A 123 10.55 -23.09 21.47
C GLY A 123 10.87 -22.95 22.96
N VAL A 124 11.75 -22.02 23.30
CA VAL A 124 12.13 -21.65 24.67
C VAL A 124 12.24 -20.15 24.82
N ALA A 125 11.72 -19.60 25.93
CA ALA A 125 11.89 -18.19 26.30
C ALA A 125 11.90 -18.04 27.82
N VAL A 126 12.54 -17.00 28.34
CA VAL A 126 12.69 -16.77 29.78
C VAL A 126 11.94 -15.51 30.17
N GLY A 127 11.12 -15.58 31.21
CA GLY A 127 10.46 -14.43 31.82
C GLY A 127 11.39 -13.65 32.77
N PHE A 128 10.94 -12.44 33.15
CA PHE A 128 11.71 -11.61 34.11
C PHE A 128 11.88 -12.27 35.47
N ASP A 129 11.00 -13.19 35.84
CA ASP A 129 11.00 -13.94 37.09
C ASP A 129 11.96 -15.17 37.07
N GLY A 130 12.68 -15.34 35.94
CA GLY A 130 13.61 -16.45 35.74
C GLY A 130 12.97 -17.80 35.40
N ARG A 131 11.64 -17.86 35.33
CA ARG A 131 10.94 -19.06 34.85
C ARG A 131 11.06 -19.18 33.34
N VAL A 132 11.17 -20.41 32.86
CA VAL A 132 11.39 -20.71 31.45
C VAL A 132 10.11 -21.28 30.86
N LEU A 133 9.55 -20.64 29.86
CA LEU A 133 8.43 -21.16 29.10
C LEU A 133 8.95 -22.00 27.94
N VAL A 134 8.35 -23.17 27.75
CA VAL A 134 8.75 -24.15 26.72
C VAL A 134 7.51 -24.62 25.97
N THR A 135 7.49 -24.45 24.65
CA THR A 135 6.52 -25.15 23.78
C THR A 135 7.01 -26.53 23.46
N THR A 136 6.12 -27.52 23.40
CA THR A 136 6.47 -28.91 23.12
C THR A 136 5.57 -29.52 22.05
N GLU A 137 5.96 -30.70 21.57
CA GLU A 137 5.13 -31.52 20.68
C GLU A 137 3.99 -32.25 21.43
N GLY A 138 3.92 -32.15 22.77
CA GLY A 138 3.06 -32.98 23.60
C GLY A 138 3.47 -34.45 23.59
N THR A 139 2.80 -35.27 24.39
CA THR A 139 3.00 -36.74 24.46
C THR A 139 2.20 -37.46 23.36
N SER A 140 1.17 -36.79 22.83
CA SER A 140 0.36 -37.28 21.71
C SER A 140 -0.30 -36.07 20.99
N ALA A 141 -0.88 -36.29 19.84
CA ALA A 141 -1.59 -35.24 19.08
C ALA A 141 -2.80 -34.63 19.82
N ALA A 142 -3.32 -35.31 20.85
CA ALA A 142 -4.42 -34.84 21.68
C ALA A 142 -3.97 -34.29 23.05
N ASP A 143 -2.67 -34.30 23.33
CA ASP A 143 -2.13 -33.86 24.61
C ASP A 143 -2.07 -32.33 24.67
N GLN A 144 -3.03 -31.75 25.39
CA GLN A 144 -3.07 -30.31 25.62
C GLN A 144 -2.28 -29.90 26.87
N ILE A 145 -2.12 -30.77 27.82
CA ILE A 145 -1.53 -30.46 29.14
C ILE A 145 -0.02 -30.28 29.03
N ASN A 146 0.65 -31.17 28.31
CA ASN A 146 2.10 -31.09 28.16
C ASN A 146 2.58 -30.30 26.98
N SER A 147 1.70 -29.63 26.27
CA SER A 147 2.06 -28.84 25.05
C SER A 147 2.72 -27.48 25.38
N LEU A 148 2.53 -26.96 26.57
CA LEU A 148 3.15 -25.73 27.05
C LEU A 148 3.56 -25.93 28.53
N LEU A 149 4.86 -25.86 28.78
CA LEU A 149 5.45 -26.15 30.10
C LEU A 149 6.15 -24.92 30.67
N ILE A 150 6.11 -24.78 31.98
CA ILE A 150 6.97 -23.88 32.75
C ILE A 150 8.04 -24.71 33.41
N VAL A 151 9.30 -24.25 33.34
CA VAL A 151 10.43 -24.77 34.08
C VAL A 151 10.86 -23.70 35.09
N ASP A 152 10.73 -24.06 36.38
CA ASP A 152 11.13 -23.22 37.51
C ASP A 152 12.27 -23.90 38.26
N ARG A 153 13.49 -23.39 38.10
CA ARG A 153 14.69 -23.93 38.73
C ARG A 153 14.77 -23.71 40.24
N ALA A 154 13.94 -22.82 40.78
CA ALA A 154 13.86 -22.58 42.21
C ALA A 154 13.15 -23.74 42.96
N GLN A 155 12.41 -24.57 42.22
CA GLN A 155 11.77 -25.78 42.77
C GLN A 155 12.76 -26.92 42.98
N THR A 156 12.37 -27.85 43.83
CA THR A 156 13.18 -29.05 44.07
C THR A 156 13.29 -29.92 42.82
N GLN A 157 14.42 -30.62 42.69
CA GLN A 157 14.63 -31.54 41.58
C GLN A 157 13.48 -32.53 41.42
N GLY A 158 12.93 -32.67 40.23
CA GLY A 158 11.76 -33.47 39.94
C GLY A 158 10.42 -32.75 40.07
N GLN A 159 10.38 -31.53 40.63
CA GLN A 159 9.22 -30.65 40.69
C GLN A 159 9.40 -29.36 39.84
N GLN A 160 10.51 -29.27 39.10
CA GLN A 160 10.88 -28.10 38.33
C GLN A 160 9.98 -27.87 37.12
N VAL A 161 9.29 -28.89 36.64
CA VAL A 161 8.51 -28.82 35.38
C VAL A 161 7.02 -28.95 35.71
N SER A 162 6.25 -28.01 35.27
CA SER A 162 4.80 -28.01 35.40
C SER A 162 4.10 -27.53 34.13
N PRO A 163 2.88 -28.02 33.84
CA PRO A 163 2.09 -27.45 32.72
C PRO A 163 1.64 -26.01 33.03
N VAL A 164 1.50 -25.20 31.99
CA VAL A 164 1.01 -23.82 32.09
C VAL A 164 -0.48 -23.84 32.43
N ALA A 165 -0.87 -23.03 33.42
CA ALA A 165 -2.26 -22.75 33.66
C ALA A 165 -2.84 -21.80 32.57
N PHE A 166 -4.01 -22.11 32.09
CA PHE A 166 -4.74 -21.24 31.18
C PHE A 166 -5.76 -20.41 31.95
N ALA A 167 -5.86 -19.13 31.63
CA ALA A 167 -6.91 -18.29 32.14
C ALA A 167 -8.28 -18.88 31.73
N PRO A 168 -9.27 -18.94 32.64
CA PRO A 168 -10.59 -19.43 32.28
C PRO A 168 -11.17 -18.56 31.15
N PRO A 169 -11.85 -19.15 30.15
CA PRO A 169 -12.45 -18.38 29.07
C PRO A 169 -13.47 -17.40 29.67
N PRO A 170 -13.53 -16.16 29.14
CA PRO A 170 -14.55 -15.21 29.56
C PRO A 170 -15.96 -15.76 29.29
N PRO A 171 -16.96 -15.41 30.09
CA PRO A 171 -18.27 -16.10 30.17
C PRO A 171 -19.19 -15.96 28.95
N THR A 172 -18.80 -15.30 27.87
CA THR A 172 -19.59 -15.17 26.62
C THR A 172 -18.73 -15.14 25.38
N PRO A 173 -19.26 -15.63 24.23
CA PRO A 173 -18.54 -16.55 23.35
C PRO A 173 -17.17 -16.04 23.01
N SER A 174 -16.23 -16.42 23.80
CA SER A 174 -14.84 -16.12 23.52
C SER A 174 -14.38 -16.98 22.33
N PRO A 175 -13.88 -16.40 21.25
CA PRO A 175 -13.20 -17.15 20.23
C PRO A 175 -11.84 -17.71 20.71
N LEU A 176 -11.50 -17.57 21.96
CA LEU A 176 -10.19 -17.77 22.54
C LEU A 176 -10.10 -19.06 23.34
N ASN A 177 -10.48 -20.19 22.77
CA ASN A 177 -10.07 -21.47 23.33
C ASN A 177 -8.63 -21.73 22.95
N LEU A 178 -7.72 -21.57 23.88
CA LEU A 178 -6.35 -21.99 23.70
C LEU A 178 -6.28 -23.51 23.76
N LEU A 179 -6.23 -24.13 22.62
CA LEU A 179 -5.91 -25.54 22.48
C LEU A 179 -4.49 -25.64 21.92
N VAL A 180 -3.51 -25.73 22.80
CA VAL A 180 -2.14 -25.99 22.37
C VAL A 180 -2.00 -27.50 22.30
N VAL A 181 -1.84 -28.03 21.11
CA VAL A 181 -1.76 -29.47 20.88
C VAL A 181 -0.41 -29.77 20.26
N GLY A 182 0.19 -30.83 20.70
CA GLY A 182 1.42 -31.33 20.13
C GLY A 182 1.35 -31.50 18.62
N ARG A 183 2.44 -31.30 17.95
CA ARG A 183 2.57 -31.28 16.50
C ARG A 183 3.32 -32.51 16.00
N PRO A 184 2.73 -33.28 15.08
CA PRO A 184 3.42 -34.40 14.43
C PRO A 184 4.07 -33.89 13.16
N GLY A 185 4.84 -33.11 12.92
CA GLY A 185 5.42 -32.68 11.65
C GLY A 185 6.80 -32.09 11.77
N THR A 186 7.49 -32.06 10.69
CA THR A 186 8.88 -31.60 10.62
C THR A 186 9.03 -30.15 10.18
N THR A 187 7.97 -29.54 9.65
CA THR A 187 8.07 -28.25 8.95
C THR A 187 7.70 -27.04 9.79
N PHE A 188 6.90 -27.21 10.84
CA PHE A 188 6.53 -26.16 11.77
C PHE A 188 7.03 -26.50 13.17
N ARG A 189 7.65 -25.57 13.84
CA ARG A 189 8.06 -25.68 15.22
C ARG A 189 7.48 -24.56 16.03
N GLY A 190 6.98 -24.84 17.22
CA GLY A 190 6.55 -23.82 18.16
C GLY A 190 7.69 -22.85 18.44
N LYS A 191 7.41 -21.54 18.42
CA LYS A 191 8.39 -20.50 18.67
C LYS A 191 7.92 -19.58 19.79
N LEU A 192 8.88 -19.08 20.54
CA LEU A 192 8.69 -18.16 21.66
C LEU A 192 9.64 -16.97 21.53
N ILE A 193 9.18 -15.81 21.96
CA ILE A 193 10.01 -14.62 22.14
C ILE A 193 9.51 -13.83 23.34
N ALA A 194 10.41 -13.48 24.26
CA ALA A 194 10.07 -12.62 25.38
C ALA A 194 10.06 -11.14 24.98
N THR A 195 9.20 -10.34 25.62
CA THR A 195 9.31 -8.90 25.58
C THR A 195 10.65 -8.44 26.19
N PRO A 196 11.21 -7.28 25.82
CA PRO A 196 12.50 -6.83 26.35
C PRO A 196 12.54 -6.71 27.87
N ASP A 197 11.42 -6.44 28.51
CA ASP A 197 11.27 -6.40 29.96
C ASP A 197 10.98 -7.77 30.59
N GLY A 198 10.77 -8.82 29.79
CA GLY A 198 10.43 -10.17 30.23
C GLY A 198 9.05 -10.34 30.87
N ASN A 199 8.21 -9.29 30.86
CA ASN A 199 6.87 -9.37 31.45
C ASN A 199 5.94 -10.28 30.68
N PHE A 200 6.09 -10.30 29.36
CA PHE A 200 5.29 -11.14 28.48
C PHE A 200 6.18 -12.02 27.59
N ILE A 201 5.65 -13.17 27.24
CA ILE A 201 6.23 -14.04 26.23
C ILE A 201 5.18 -14.26 25.13
N ILE A 202 5.54 -13.91 23.91
CA ILE A 202 4.73 -14.17 22.72
C ILE A 202 5.06 -15.55 22.21
N GLY A 203 4.04 -16.36 21.95
CA GLY A 203 4.24 -17.72 21.45
C GLY A 203 3.42 -18.02 20.21
N LEU A 204 3.98 -18.87 19.38
CA LEU A 204 3.33 -19.55 18.27
C LEU A 204 3.35 -21.04 18.52
N SER A 205 2.21 -21.69 18.40
CA SER A 205 2.10 -23.14 18.48
C SER A 205 1.11 -23.65 17.45
N THR A 206 1.25 -24.90 17.03
CA THR A 206 0.34 -25.52 16.06
C THR A 206 -0.71 -26.36 16.73
N VAL A 207 -1.85 -26.48 16.06
CA VAL A 207 -2.93 -27.43 16.42
C VAL A 207 -3.36 -28.20 15.17
N ASN A 208 -4.03 -29.32 15.37
CA ASN A 208 -4.65 -30.10 14.30
C ASN A 208 -3.68 -30.41 13.13
N ASN A 209 -2.54 -31.04 13.44
CA ASN A 209 -1.55 -31.45 12.43
C ASN A 209 -1.06 -30.28 11.53
N ASN A 210 -0.79 -29.12 12.11
CA ASN A 210 -0.36 -27.90 11.42
C ASN A 210 -1.46 -27.18 10.62
N ALA A 211 -2.71 -27.58 10.68
CA ALA A 211 -3.78 -26.91 9.99
C ALA A 211 -4.06 -25.52 10.54
N GLN A 212 -3.80 -25.30 11.82
CA GLN A 212 -4.00 -24.04 12.51
C GLN A 212 -2.80 -23.69 13.39
N THR A 213 -2.58 -22.41 13.58
CA THR A 213 -1.58 -21.86 14.51
C THR A 213 -2.31 -21.07 15.59
N ILE A 214 -1.89 -21.24 16.83
CA ILE A 214 -2.29 -20.37 17.93
C ILE A 214 -1.16 -19.38 18.17
N VAL A 215 -1.50 -18.08 18.09
CA VAL A 215 -0.67 -16.98 18.59
C VAL A 215 -1.15 -16.67 19.99
N PHE A 216 -0.27 -16.57 20.95
CA PHE A 216 -0.65 -16.32 22.34
C PHE A 216 0.32 -15.38 23.05
N VAL A 217 -0.17 -14.78 24.13
CA VAL A 217 0.61 -13.96 25.06
C VAL A 217 0.54 -14.59 26.42
N TYR A 218 1.70 -15.02 26.93
CA TYR A 218 1.89 -15.50 28.29
C TYR A 218 2.40 -14.36 29.16
N GLU A 219 1.85 -14.22 30.36
CA GLU A 219 2.28 -13.25 31.37
C GLU A 219 3.14 -13.94 32.43
N SER A 220 4.37 -13.45 32.59
CA SER A 220 5.32 -14.03 33.54
C SER A 220 4.85 -13.92 34.99
N THR A 221 4.23 -12.77 35.37
CA THR A 221 3.76 -12.53 36.74
C THR A 221 2.70 -13.52 37.18
N SER A 222 1.65 -13.69 36.38
CA SER A 222 0.55 -14.62 36.70
C SER A 222 0.86 -16.08 36.39
N GLY A 223 1.86 -16.33 35.57
CA GLY A 223 2.20 -17.69 35.12
C GLY A 223 1.15 -18.30 34.19
N THR A 224 0.35 -17.48 33.50
CA THR A 224 -0.77 -17.92 32.67
C THR A 224 -0.74 -17.34 31.28
N VAL A 225 -1.43 -18.01 30.35
CA VAL A 225 -1.71 -17.42 29.02
C VAL A 225 -2.92 -16.49 29.17
N LEU A 226 -2.66 -15.18 28.98
CA LEU A 226 -3.70 -14.17 29.10
C LEU A 226 -4.59 -14.12 27.86
N ARG A 227 -4.01 -14.31 26.68
CA ARG A 227 -4.68 -14.12 25.38
C ARG A 227 -4.16 -15.10 24.37
N SER A 228 -5.04 -15.51 23.49
CA SER A 228 -4.66 -16.33 22.34
C SER A 228 -5.56 -16.03 21.15
N ARG A 229 -5.05 -16.34 19.97
CA ARG A 229 -5.76 -16.19 18.73
C ARG A 229 -5.40 -17.31 17.77
N THR A 230 -6.42 -18.01 17.26
CA THR A 230 -6.22 -19.01 16.21
C THR A 230 -6.08 -18.30 14.87
N VAL A 231 -5.02 -18.63 14.14
CA VAL A 231 -4.74 -18.13 12.79
C VAL A 231 -4.36 -19.30 11.90
N THR A 232 -4.63 -19.18 10.61
CA THR A 232 -4.27 -20.22 9.64
C THR A 232 -3.16 -19.71 8.74
N GLY A 233 -2.24 -20.57 8.33
CA GLY A 233 -1.14 -20.23 7.42
C GLY A 233 -0.12 -19.25 8.02
N GLN A 234 0.02 -19.21 9.34
CA GLN A 234 0.96 -18.34 10.02
C GLN A 234 2.39 -18.91 9.96
N SER A 235 3.34 -18.05 9.59
CA SER A 235 4.77 -18.36 9.68
C SER A 235 5.25 -18.36 11.14
N THR A 236 6.25 -19.14 11.45
CA THR A 236 6.86 -19.23 12.78
C THR A 236 7.99 -18.22 13.02
N VAL A 237 8.33 -17.41 12.06
CA VAL A 237 9.35 -16.38 12.21
C VAL A 237 8.84 -15.26 13.10
N LEU A 238 9.51 -15.05 14.24
CA LEU A 238 9.13 -14.06 15.24
C LEU A 238 10.19 -12.99 15.41
N SER A 239 9.76 -11.76 15.62
CA SER A 239 10.56 -10.66 16.19
C SER A 239 9.66 -9.72 16.99
N ILE A 240 10.24 -8.99 17.95
CA ILE A 240 9.51 -8.09 18.85
C ILE A 240 10.10 -6.70 18.79
N SER A 241 9.22 -5.70 18.92
CA SER A 241 9.63 -4.28 18.96
C SER A 241 10.39 -3.96 20.25
N PRO A 242 11.25 -2.95 20.26
CA PRO A 242 12.01 -2.54 21.45
C PRO A 242 11.12 -2.19 22.65
N GLU A 243 9.91 -1.68 22.39
CA GLU A 243 8.93 -1.37 23.44
C GLU A 243 8.10 -2.58 23.88
N GLY A 244 8.24 -3.72 23.19
CA GLY A 244 7.45 -4.93 23.48
C GLY A 244 5.96 -4.85 23.08
N ASN A 245 5.50 -3.71 22.55
CA ASN A 245 4.09 -3.46 22.26
C ASN A 245 3.62 -3.98 20.89
N ARG A 246 4.55 -4.39 20.04
CA ARG A 246 4.29 -4.96 18.68
C ARG A 246 5.25 -6.09 18.39
N PHE A 247 4.80 -7.05 17.62
CA PHE A 247 5.65 -8.14 17.15
C PHE A 247 5.31 -8.52 15.70
N MET A 248 6.34 -9.00 14.99
CA MET A 248 6.16 -9.65 13.70
C MET A 248 6.03 -11.15 13.89
N ALA A 249 5.02 -11.73 13.24
CA ALA A 249 4.93 -13.17 13.06
C ALA A 249 4.82 -13.44 11.55
N GLY A 250 5.92 -13.87 10.95
CA GLY A 250 6.04 -13.94 9.51
C GLY A 250 5.86 -12.57 8.87
N TYR A 251 4.93 -12.45 7.93
CA TYR A 251 4.65 -11.20 7.21
C TYR A 251 3.59 -10.32 7.89
N THR A 252 3.10 -10.70 9.07
CA THR A 252 2.04 -10.02 9.81
C THR A 252 2.58 -9.32 11.04
N LEU A 253 2.26 -8.06 11.18
CA LEU A 253 2.55 -7.23 12.34
C LEU A 253 1.33 -7.23 13.27
N TYR A 254 1.56 -7.61 14.54
CA TYR A 254 0.53 -7.69 15.57
C TYR A 254 0.77 -6.67 16.68
N ASP A 255 -0.32 -6.26 17.29
CA ASP A 255 -0.33 -5.58 18.59
C ASP A 255 -0.22 -6.62 19.71
N THR A 256 0.73 -6.46 20.62
CA THR A 256 0.98 -7.41 21.70
C THR A 256 -0.17 -7.48 22.69
N ALA A 257 -0.77 -6.32 23.00
CA ALA A 257 -1.81 -6.23 24.02
C ALA A 257 -3.14 -6.85 23.58
N THR A 258 -3.47 -6.80 22.28
CA THR A 258 -4.78 -7.21 21.76
C THR A 258 -4.73 -8.42 20.82
N LEU A 259 -3.56 -8.74 20.29
CA LEU A 259 -3.35 -9.67 19.18
C LEU A 259 -4.05 -9.26 17.88
N ASN A 260 -4.37 -7.98 17.74
CA ASN A 260 -4.90 -7.45 16.50
C ASN A 260 -3.82 -7.34 15.43
N VAL A 261 -4.20 -7.59 14.20
CA VAL A 261 -3.34 -7.31 13.04
C VAL A 261 -3.28 -5.81 12.83
N ILE A 262 -2.09 -5.25 12.96
CA ILE A 262 -1.80 -3.84 12.64
C ILE A 262 -1.65 -3.69 11.14
N ALA A 263 -0.86 -4.58 10.52
CA ALA A 263 -0.56 -4.57 9.10
C ALA A 263 -0.08 -5.94 8.61
N GLN A 264 -0.18 -6.17 7.30
CA GLN A 264 0.44 -7.33 6.64
C GLN A 264 1.22 -6.84 5.43
N TYR A 265 2.39 -7.43 5.15
CA TYR A 265 3.07 -7.14 3.89
C TYR A 265 2.17 -7.47 2.71
N ASN A 266 2.09 -6.53 1.77
CA ASN A 266 1.32 -6.66 0.54
C ASN A 266 2.21 -6.32 -0.64
N ALA A 267 2.24 -7.20 -1.64
CA ALA A 267 3.05 -6.99 -2.85
C ALA A 267 2.68 -5.71 -3.61
N ALA A 268 1.42 -5.28 -3.51
CA ALA A 268 0.96 -4.05 -4.13
C ALA A 268 1.52 -2.75 -3.49
N ASN A 269 2.01 -2.83 -2.24
CA ASN A 269 2.64 -1.71 -1.55
C ASN A 269 4.18 -1.69 -1.68
N VAL A 270 4.77 -2.65 -2.36
CA VAL A 270 6.22 -2.68 -2.58
C VAL A 270 6.57 -1.74 -3.73
N PRO A 271 7.48 -0.77 -3.56
CA PRO A 271 7.76 0.25 -4.58
C PRO A 271 8.60 -0.23 -5.77
N PHE A 272 9.06 -1.47 -5.73
CA PHE A 272 9.84 -2.11 -6.80
C PHE A 272 9.10 -3.37 -7.31
N PRO A 273 9.39 -3.83 -8.54
CA PRO A 273 8.66 -4.94 -9.12
C PRO A 273 9.06 -6.27 -8.48
N LEU A 274 8.06 -7.06 -8.12
CA LEU A 274 8.20 -8.45 -7.71
C LEU A 274 7.81 -9.38 -8.87
N SER A 275 8.42 -10.56 -8.97
CA SER A 275 8.05 -11.51 -10.01
C SER A 275 6.60 -11.98 -9.83
N ALA A 276 5.91 -12.31 -10.93
CA ALA A 276 4.52 -12.74 -10.91
C ALA A 276 4.29 -14.01 -10.04
N THR A 277 5.30 -14.87 -9.93
CA THR A 277 5.26 -16.08 -9.09
C THR A 277 5.44 -15.78 -7.61
N THR A 278 5.94 -14.59 -7.25
CA THR A 278 6.22 -14.16 -5.89
C THR A 278 5.40 -12.95 -5.47
N ALA A 279 4.48 -12.49 -6.32
CA ALA A 279 3.59 -11.36 -6.04
C ALA A 279 2.68 -11.58 -4.83
N ASN A 280 2.48 -12.81 -4.41
CA ASN A 280 1.82 -13.14 -3.17
C ASN A 280 2.90 -13.43 -2.12
N PHE A 281 3.01 -12.61 -1.09
CA PHE A 281 3.76 -12.95 0.10
C PHE A 281 3.13 -14.19 0.73
N ASN A 282 3.51 -15.35 0.24
CA ASN A 282 3.03 -16.60 0.81
C ASN A 282 3.75 -16.81 2.15
N SER A 283 2.96 -16.88 3.18
CA SER A 283 3.35 -16.87 4.59
C SER A 283 4.40 -17.87 5.01
N THR A 284 4.46 -19.01 4.35
CA THR A 284 5.29 -20.13 4.82
C THR A 284 6.59 -20.31 4.05
N GLN A 285 6.67 -19.78 2.84
CA GLN A 285 7.79 -20.08 1.94
C GLN A 285 8.78 -18.92 1.75
N ASN A 286 8.34 -17.69 1.95
CA ASN A 286 9.06 -16.50 1.52
C ASN A 286 9.69 -15.69 2.66
N MET A 287 9.33 -15.98 3.90
CA MET A 287 9.82 -15.23 5.05
C MET A 287 11.04 -15.88 5.66
N GLY A 288 12.15 -15.14 5.69
CA GLY A 288 13.42 -15.61 6.24
C GLY A 288 13.65 -15.18 7.69
N GLY A 289 13.36 -13.95 8.02
CA GLY A 289 13.57 -13.39 9.35
C GLY A 289 13.18 -11.93 9.42
N SER A 290 12.98 -11.42 10.61
CA SER A 290 12.75 -10.00 10.85
C SER A 290 13.43 -9.51 12.11
N GLY A 291 13.66 -8.21 12.21
CA GLY A 291 14.20 -7.54 13.38
C GLY A 291 13.85 -6.05 13.36
N PHE A 292 13.47 -5.54 14.51
CA PHE A 292 13.23 -4.10 14.68
C PHE A 292 14.54 -3.41 14.98
N ALA A 293 14.71 -2.20 14.43
CA ALA A 293 15.79 -1.32 14.88
C ALA A 293 15.54 -0.88 16.33
N PRO A 294 16.59 -0.64 17.12
CA PRO A 294 16.44 -0.25 18.52
C PRO A 294 15.69 1.05 18.76
N ASP A 295 15.67 1.95 17.76
CA ASP A 295 14.90 3.21 17.80
C ASP A 295 13.41 3.03 17.56
N GLY A 296 12.95 1.82 17.22
CA GLY A 296 11.57 1.49 16.91
C GLY A 296 11.02 2.15 15.63
N GLN A 297 11.88 2.77 14.78
CA GLN A 297 11.46 3.50 13.58
C GLN A 297 11.69 2.72 12.28
N THR A 298 12.40 1.60 12.37
CA THR A 298 12.72 0.77 11.21
C THR A 298 12.48 -0.70 11.53
N LEU A 299 11.91 -1.40 10.57
CA LEU A 299 11.76 -2.86 10.58
C LEU A 299 12.53 -3.42 9.40
N TYR A 300 13.40 -4.36 9.67
CA TYR A 300 14.12 -5.16 8.71
C TYR A 300 13.39 -6.51 8.55
N SER A 301 13.06 -6.89 7.31
CA SER A 301 12.38 -8.17 7.04
C SER A 301 12.98 -8.83 5.81
N ALA A 302 13.52 -10.01 5.98
CA ALA A 302 14.12 -10.76 4.90
C ALA A 302 13.09 -11.63 4.19
N PHE A 303 12.99 -11.48 2.89
CA PHE A 303 12.11 -12.27 2.03
C PHE A 303 12.90 -12.95 0.93
N ASN A 304 12.60 -14.22 0.69
CA ASN A 304 13.15 -14.98 -0.42
C ASN A 304 12.30 -14.76 -1.69
N VAL A 305 12.00 -13.52 -1.98
CA VAL A 305 11.19 -13.10 -3.13
C VAL A 305 12.11 -12.64 -4.22
N ALA A 306 11.90 -13.15 -5.43
CA ALA A 306 12.61 -12.66 -6.58
C ALA A 306 12.02 -11.33 -7.04
N PRO A 307 12.81 -10.28 -7.20
CA PRO A 307 12.38 -9.09 -7.92
C PRO A 307 12.11 -9.43 -9.38
N GLN A 308 11.09 -8.79 -9.96
CA GLN A 308 10.91 -8.84 -11.40
C GLN A 308 11.99 -7.96 -12.05
N THR A 309 13.00 -8.58 -12.58
CA THR A 309 14.06 -7.90 -13.35
C THR A 309 13.96 -8.28 -14.81
N THR A 310 14.15 -7.32 -15.68
CA THR A 310 14.29 -7.58 -17.10
C THR A 310 15.78 -7.56 -17.48
N PRO A 311 16.27 -8.55 -18.20
CA PRO A 311 15.56 -9.72 -18.70
C PRO A 311 15.25 -10.74 -17.59
N ALA A 312 14.20 -11.51 -17.78
CA ALA A 312 13.66 -12.50 -16.83
C ALA A 312 14.61 -13.65 -16.45
N SER A 313 15.76 -13.74 -17.09
CA SER A 313 16.77 -14.78 -16.88
C SER A 313 17.75 -14.50 -15.73
N ARG A 314 17.58 -13.39 -14.98
CA ARG A 314 18.45 -13.10 -13.85
C ARG A 314 18.09 -13.97 -12.65
N PRO A 315 19.10 -14.53 -11.94
CA PRO A 315 18.84 -15.33 -10.76
C PRO A 315 18.08 -14.56 -9.71
N GLN A 316 17.26 -15.28 -8.94
CA GLN A 316 16.50 -14.74 -7.82
C GLN A 316 17.46 -14.23 -6.75
N ALA A 317 17.22 -13.04 -6.25
CA ALA A 317 17.97 -12.47 -5.13
C ALA A 317 17.08 -12.45 -3.89
N SER A 318 17.62 -12.91 -2.77
CA SER A 318 17.01 -12.69 -1.49
C SER A 318 16.99 -11.20 -1.17
N THR A 319 15.90 -10.74 -0.58
CA THR A 319 15.65 -9.31 -0.39
C THR A 319 15.46 -9.00 1.09
N LEU A 320 16.19 -8.02 1.60
CA LEU A 320 15.92 -7.38 2.87
C LEU A 320 15.06 -6.14 2.64
N MET A 321 13.82 -6.17 3.10
CA MET A 321 12.92 -5.02 3.06
C MET A 321 13.14 -4.14 4.28
N ILE A 322 13.35 -2.85 4.05
CA ILE A 322 13.43 -1.82 5.07
C ILE A 322 12.11 -1.09 5.09
N SER A 323 11.38 -1.19 6.17
CA SER A 323 9.98 -0.79 6.26
C SER A 323 9.68 0.07 7.47
N ASN A 324 8.57 0.80 7.39
CA ASN A 324 8.00 1.50 8.54
C ASN A 324 7.33 0.46 9.47
N PRO A 325 7.73 0.35 10.75
CA PRO A 325 7.17 -0.64 11.69
C PRO A 325 5.75 -0.31 12.18
N ARG A 326 5.10 0.72 11.66
CA ARG A 326 3.73 1.09 12.03
C ARG A 326 2.69 0.61 11.03
N ASN A 327 3.07 0.54 9.75
CA ASN A 327 2.14 0.21 8.67
C ASN A 327 2.77 -0.64 7.56
N LEU A 328 4.00 -1.13 7.77
CA LEU A 328 4.78 -1.93 6.84
C LEU A 328 5.01 -1.27 5.46
N ALA A 329 4.93 0.06 5.38
CA ALA A 329 5.32 0.75 4.16
C ALA A 329 6.80 0.51 3.85
N VAL A 330 7.09 -0.13 2.71
CA VAL A 330 8.45 -0.48 2.29
C VAL A 330 9.14 0.76 1.72
N ARG A 331 10.30 1.09 2.28
CA ARG A 331 11.14 2.22 1.83
C ARG A 331 12.21 1.79 0.86
N LEU A 332 12.87 0.66 1.15
CA LEU A 332 13.95 0.10 0.33
C LEU A 332 13.85 -1.42 0.29
N GLY A 333 14.26 -2.01 -0.81
CA GLY A 333 14.55 -3.44 -0.94
C GLY A 333 16.02 -3.63 -1.23
N ILE A 334 16.73 -4.29 -0.34
CA ILE A 334 18.18 -4.50 -0.43
C ILE A 334 18.45 -5.94 -0.83
N LYS A 335 19.33 -6.12 -1.81
CA LYS A 335 19.74 -7.45 -2.28
C LYS A 335 20.70 -8.08 -1.29
N LEU A 336 20.40 -9.31 -0.88
CA LEU A 336 21.27 -10.09 -0.01
C LEU A 336 22.12 -11.09 -0.83
N PRO A 337 23.33 -11.44 -0.36
CA PRO A 337 24.18 -12.42 -1.03
C PRO A 337 23.62 -13.84 -0.97
N GLU A 338 22.79 -14.12 0.04
CA GLU A 338 22.19 -15.43 0.28
C GLU A 338 20.89 -15.26 1.10
N SER A 339 20.01 -16.26 1.11
CA SER A 339 18.74 -16.20 1.83
C SER A 339 18.93 -16.27 3.34
N ILE A 340 18.21 -15.40 4.06
CA ILE A 340 17.98 -15.56 5.50
C ILE A 340 16.80 -16.53 5.66
N VAL A 341 16.95 -17.59 6.46
CA VAL A 341 16.03 -18.74 6.42
C VAL A 341 15.17 -18.94 7.66
N ALA A 342 15.50 -18.36 8.81
CA ALA A 342 14.73 -18.61 10.02
C ALA A 342 14.64 -17.43 10.99
N LYS A 343 15.74 -16.78 11.30
CA LYS A 343 15.81 -15.77 12.34
C LYS A 343 16.85 -14.71 12.00
N MET A 344 16.57 -13.51 12.41
CA MET A 344 17.49 -12.40 12.39
C MET A 344 17.52 -11.74 13.77
N VAL A 345 18.69 -11.33 14.22
CA VAL A 345 18.90 -10.56 15.45
C VAL A 345 19.58 -9.25 15.09
N VAL A 346 19.05 -8.16 15.63
CA VAL A 346 19.60 -6.80 15.47
C VAL A 346 20.28 -6.43 16.78
N HIS A 347 21.52 -5.92 16.70
CA HIS A 347 22.26 -5.46 17.86
C HIS A 347 21.60 -4.25 18.49
N SER A 348 21.66 -4.10 19.80
CA SER A 348 21.05 -3.00 20.54
C SER A 348 21.59 -1.60 20.15
N SER A 349 22.79 -1.53 19.58
CA SER A 349 23.31 -0.28 18.98
C SER A 349 22.61 0.08 17.65
N GLY A 350 21.96 -0.87 16.98
CA GLY A 350 21.44 -0.69 15.63
C GLY A 350 22.48 -0.71 14.51
N GLU A 351 23.76 -0.92 14.86
CA GLU A 351 24.85 -0.87 13.86
C GLU A 351 24.98 -2.14 13.05
N ASP A 352 24.68 -3.29 13.67
CA ASP A 352 24.86 -4.60 13.07
C ASP A 352 23.62 -5.47 13.25
N ALA A 353 23.44 -6.42 12.35
CA ALA A 353 22.51 -7.52 12.50
C ALA A 353 23.09 -8.80 11.94
N TRP A 354 22.59 -9.95 12.43
CA TRP A 354 22.95 -11.27 11.95
C TRP A 354 21.69 -12.07 11.64
N GLY A 355 21.69 -12.73 10.49
CA GLY A 355 20.63 -13.64 10.09
C GLY A 355 21.15 -15.06 9.90
N LEU A 356 20.35 -16.05 10.26
CA LEU A 356 20.62 -17.43 9.88
C LEU A 356 20.48 -17.58 8.37
N SER A 357 21.45 -18.14 7.69
CA SER A 357 21.46 -18.31 6.26
C SER A 357 21.66 -19.77 5.84
N GLU A 358 21.49 -20.04 4.53
CA GLU A 358 21.60 -21.39 4.00
C GLU A 358 22.96 -22.03 4.25
N SER A 359 24.03 -21.23 4.28
CA SER A 359 25.41 -21.73 4.52
C SER A 359 25.95 -21.44 5.91
N GLY A 360 25.19 -20.75 6.76
CA GLY A 360 25.59 -20.38 8.12
C GLY A 360 24.92 -19.11 8.64
N LEU A 361 25.65 -17.99 8.59
CA LEU A 361 25.17 -16.66 8.98
C LEU A 361 25.39 -15.64 7.88
N ILE A 362 24.53 -14.64 7.85
CA ILE A 362 24.81 -13.37 7.17
C ILE A 362 24.99 -12.28 8.23
N HIS A 363 26.12 -11.60 8.19
CA HIS A 363 26.36 -10.37 8.91
C HIS A 363 25.91 -9.16 8.05
N LEU A 364 25.10 -8.31 8.61
CA LEU A 364 24.55 -7.09 7.99
C LEU A 364 25.08 -5.88 8.76
N PRO A 365 26.11 -5.17 8.25
CA PRO A 365 26.62 -3.94 8.88
C PRO A 365 25.68 -2.77 8.59
N LEU A 366 24.56 -2.68 9.31
CA LEU A 366 23.46 -1.75 9.06
C LEU A 366 23.90 -0.29 9.05
N SER A 367 24.83 0.07 9.93
CA SER A 367 25.44 1.42 9.98
C SER A 367 26.17 1.81 8.69
N LYS A 368 26.61 0.83 7.91
CA LYS A 368 27.31 1.02 6.64
C LYS A 368 26.40 0.93 5.42
N LEU A 369 25.09 0.79 5.59
CA LEU A 369 24.16 0.62 4.48
C LEU A 369 24.34 1.70 3.40
N PHE A 370 24.42 2.96 3.83
CA PHE A 370 24.58 4.10 2.92
C PHE A 370 26.04 4.35 2.48
N ALA A 371 26.99 3.51 2.87
CA ALA A 371 28.33 3.50 2.30
C ALA A 371 28.39 2.75 0.94
N TYR A 372 27.32 2.05 0.57
CA TYR A 372 27.19 1.34 -0.70
C TYR A 372 26.33 2.14 -1.68
N PRO A 373 26.47 1.92 -3.00
CA PRO A 373 25.65 2.58 -4.00
C PRO A 373 24.18 2.16 -3.87
N ILE A 374 23.27 3.14 -3.80
CA ILE A 374 21.83 2.95 -3.72
C ILE A 374 21.16 3.81 -4.79
N LEU A 375 20.52 3.17 -5.77
CA LEU A 375 19.88 3.83 -6.89
C LEU A 375 18.47 4.28 -6.54
N MET A 376 18.20 5.57 -6.62
CA MET A 376 16.90 6.14 -6.28
C MET A 376 16.46 7.16 -7.34
N PRO A 377 15.28 6.98 -7.98
CA PRO A 377 14.67 8.03 -8.78
C PRO A 377 14.05 9.09 -7.85
N GLU A 378 14.19 10.37 -8.21
CA GLU A 378 13.58 11.50 -7.50
C GLU A 378 12.05 11.37 -7.38
N THR A 379 11.43 10.82 -8.42
CA THR A 379 10.00 10.50 -8.43
C THR A 379 9.75 9.15 -9.10
N THR A 380 8.72 8.47 -8.62
CA THR A 380 8.24 7.21 -9.20
C THR A 380 7.07 7.40 -10.15
N THR A 381 6.65 8.64 -10.40
CA THR A 381 5.52 8.95 -11.28
C THR A 381 5.88 10.08 -12.23
N VAL A 382 5.71 9.82 -13.51
CA VAL A 382 5.89 10.79 -14.60
C VAL A 382 4.55 10.96 -15.29
N PHE A 383 4.16 12.20 -15.53
CA PHE A 383 2.95 12.54 -16.26
C PHE A 383 3.33 13.34 -17.51
N LEU A 384 2.94 12.82 -18.66
CA LEU A 384 3.16 13.45 -19.96
C LEU A 384 1.80 13.68 -20.62
N ALA A 385 1.41 14.94 -20.76
CA ALA A 385 0.18 15.31 -21.45
C ALA A 385 0.48 16.18 -22.65
N VAL A 386 0.03 15.75 -23.82
CA VAL A 386 0.01 16.57 -25.02
C VAL A 386 -1.37 17.17 -25.14
N ASP A 387 -1.42 18.50 -25.21
CA ASP A 387 -2.64 19.30 -25.26
C ASP A 387 -2.43 20.61 -26.02
N ASP A 388 -3.40 21.48 -25.97
CA ASP A 388 -3.32 22.79 -26.59
C ASP A 388 -2.26 23.72 -25.98
N CYS A 389 -1.72 23.40 -24.80
CA CYS A 389 -0.72 24.22 -24.13
C CYS A 389 0.70 23.87 -24.58
N ASN A 390 0.98 22.64 -24.93
CA ASN A 390 2.30 22.19 -25.39
C ASN A 390 2.35 21.72 -26.86
N ARG A 391 1.22 21.76 -27.56
CA ARG A 391 1.10 21.65 -29.02
C ARG A 391 1.80 20.45 -29.67
N GLY A 392 1.72 19.29 -29.05
CA GLY A 392 2.11 18.03 -29.67
C GLY A 392 3.42 17.42 -29.14
N LEU A 393 4.08 18.07 -28.20
CA LEU A 393 5.26 17.54 -27.53
C LEU A 393 5.21 17.79 -26.02
N ALA A 394 5.20 16.76 -25.23
CA ALA A 394 5.36 16.85 -23.79
C ALA A 394 6.71 16.26 -23.35
N LYS A 395 7.35 16.89 -22.39
CA LYS A 395 8.62 16.47 -21.81
C LYS A 395 8.56 16.50 -20.29
N ALA A 396 9.26 15.56 -19.66
CA ALA A 396 9.49 15.55 -18.23
C ALA A 396 10.88 15.00 -17.93
N ARG A 397 11.56 15.55 -16.94
CA ARG A 397 12.86 15.06 -16.48
C ARG A 397 12.72 14.44 -15.13
N VAL A 398 13.37 13.30 -14.94
CA VAL A 398 13.48 12.62 -13.66
C VAL A 398 14.95 12.47 -13.33
N ARG A 399 15.33 13.02 -12.21
CA ARG A 399 16.67 12.84 -11.67
C ARG A 399 16.81 11.46 -11.07
N ILE A 400 17.91 10.83 -11.37
CA ILE A 400 18.32 9.52 -10.85
C ILE A 400 19.53 9.76 -9.96
N ASP A 401 19.36 9.50 -8.67
CA ASP A 401 20.38 9.77 -7.65
C ASP A 401 21.04 8.48 -7.15
N ASN A 402 22.26 8.62 -6.69
CA ASN A 402 22.88 7.70 -5.76
C ASN A 402 22.76 8.28 -4.36
N ILE A 403 21.83 7.74 -3.55
CA ILE A 403 21.65 8.20 -2.17
C ILE A 403 22.66 7.57 -1.19
N GLY A 404 23.49 6.65 -1.68
CA GLY A 404 24.62 6.09 -0.95
C GLY A 404 25.96 6.67 -1.45
N GLN A 405 27.03 5.90 -1.34
CA GLN A 405 28.37 6.31 -1.76
C GLN A 405 28.88 5.42 -2.92
N GLY A 406 29.98 5.84 -3.55
CA GLY A 406 30.61 5.13 -4.65
C GLY A 406 30.03 5.50 -6.01
N LYS A 407 30.66 4.97 -7.07
CA LYS A 407 30.19 5.17 -8.44
C LYS A 407 28.99 4.27 -8.72
N LEU A 408 27.98 4.82 -9.38
CA LEU A 408 26.76 4.09 -9.72
C LEU A 408 26.38 4.38 -11.18
N THR A 409 26.35 3.33 -11.99
CA THR A 409 25.82 3.36 -13.36
C THR A 409 24.40 2.82 -13.37
N PHE A 410 23.55 3.30 -14.26
CA PHE A 410 22.19 2.79 -14.41
C PHE A 410 21.77 2.68 -15.87
N SER A 411 20.76 1.86 -16.10
CA SER A 411 20.07 1.72 -17.39
C SER A 411 18.58 1.53 -17.18
N VAL A 412 17.80 1.80 -18.23
CA VAL A 412 16.36 1.53 -18.31
C VAL A 412 16.13 0.50 -19.42
N PRO A 413 16.19 -0.79 -19.12
CA PRO A 413 16.16 -1.85 -20.14
C PRO A 413 14.88 -1.87 -20.99
N ASP A 414 13.75 -1.47 -20.37
CA ASP A 414 12.42 -1.50 -20.99
C ASP A 414 12.09 -0.20 -21.76
N ALA A 415 13.03 0.73 -21.82
CA ALA A 415 12.81 1.99 -22.47
C ALA A 415 12.70 1.84 -23.98
N THR A 416 11.66 2.42 -24.54
CA THR A 416 11.58 2.61 -26.00
C THR A 416 12.25 3.92 -26.36
N ALA A 417 12.98 3.96 -27.49
CA ALA A 417 13.60 5.18 -28.00
C ALA A 417 12.58 6.31 -28.30
N ALA A 418 11.31 5.97 -28.39
CA ALA A 418 10.24 6.92 -28.58
C ALA A 418 9.83 7.64 -27.28
N LEU A 419 9.99 6.98 -26.12
CA LEU A 419 9.62 7.53 -24.82
C LEU A 419 10.79 8.24 -24.13
N ILE A 420 12.01 7.78 -24.34
CA ILE A 420 13.22 8.38 -23.79
C ILE A 420 14.03 8.97 -24.93
N ALA A 421 14.13 10.28 -24.96
CA ALA A 421 14.76 11.02 -26.07
C ALA A 421 16.27 10.88 -26.13
N GLU A 422 16.93 10.77 -24.97
CA GLU A 422 18.37 10.65 -24.83
C GLU A 422 18.69 9.40 -24.01
N ALA A 423 19.95 8.98 -24.07
CA ALA A 423 20.44 7.70 -23.54
C ALA A 423 19.64 7.10 -22.35
N ALA A 424 19.06 5.93 -22.58
CA ALA A 424 18.40 5.13 -21.54
C ALA A 424 19.37 4.57 -20.48
N SER A 425 20.55 5.20 -20.32
CA SER A 425 21.59 4.83 -19.35
C SER A 425 22.43 6.04 -18.98
N GLY A 426 23.04 5.99 -17.80
CA GLY A 426 23.88 7.07 -17.30
C GLY A 426 24.68 6.70 -16.06
N VAL A 427 25.37 7.70 -15.53
CA VAL A 427 26.05 7.64 -14.22
C VAL A 427 25.31 8.56 -13.27
N ALA A 428 24.85 8.04 -12.13
CA ALA A 428 24.17 8.85 -11.13
C ALA A 428 25.16 9.74 -10.36
N PRO A 429 24.81 11.02 -10.04
CA PRO A 429 23.53 11.65 -10.33
C PRO A 429 23.43 12.12 -11.80
N SER A 430 22.32 11.82 -12.45
CA SER A 430 22.00 12.35 -13.78
C SER A 430 20.49 12.34 -13.99
N SER A 431 20.02 12.85 -15.14
CA SER A 431 18.59 12.89 -15.42
C SER A 431 18.22 12.11 -16.66
N ILE A 432 17.05 11.49 -16.63
CA ILE A 432 16.39 10.89 -17.80
C ILE A 432 15.34 11.87 -18.29
N GLU A 433 15.34 12.21 -19.57
CA GLU A 433 14.27 12.99 -20.18
C GLU A 433 13.27 12.07 -20.85
N PHE A 434 12.04 12.09 -20.36
CA PHE A 434 10.90 11.41 -20.95
C PHE A 434 10.20 12.33 -21.93
N THR A 435 9.78 11.81 -23.08
CA THR A 435 9.10 12.56 -24.13
C THR A 435 7.84 11.85 -24.59
N LEU A 436 6.79 12.60 -24.83
CA LEU A 436 5.59 12.14 -25.50
C LEU A 436 5.38 12.98 -26.76
N GLU A 437 5.65 12.35 -27.90
CA GLU A 437 5.29 12.84 -29.21
C GLU A 437 4.36 11.79 -29.82
N PRO A 438 3.05 12.07 -29.98
CA PRO A 438 2.05 11.05 -30.30
C PRO A 438 2.37 10.22 -31.54
N GLY A 439 2.93 10.84 -32.58
CA GLY A 439 3.33 10.15 -33.81
C GLY A 439 4.49 9.18 -33.66
N ARG A 440 5.38 9.38 -32.68
CA ARG A 440 6.55 8.51 -32.39
C ARG A 440 6.28 7.45 -31.36
N THR A 441 5.52 7.80 -30.33
CA THR A 441 5.24 6.88 -29.21
C THR A 441 4.12 5.90 -29.51
N GLY A 442 3.40 6.06 -30.62
CA GLY A 442 2.23 5.25 -30.96
C GLY A 442 1.00 5.57 -30.09
N VAL A 443 1.09 6.53 -29.18
CA VAL A 443 -0.02 7.04 -28.39
C VAL A 443 -0.82 8.02 -29.25
N THR A 444 -1.63 7.47 -30.15
CA THR A 444 -2.41 8.27 -31.10
C THR A 444 -3.76 8.70 -30.59
N ARG A 445 -4.20 8.11 -29.48
CA ARG A 445 -5.55 8.36 -28.93
C ARG A 445 -5.54 8.34 -27.43
N GLN A 446 -6.55 9.02 -26.90
CA GLN A 446 -6.85 9.06 -25.50
C GLN A 446 -7.16 7.69 -24.89
N TYR A 447 -7.16 7.67 -23.61
CA TYR A 447 -7.48 6.57 -22.73
C TYR A 447 -8.71 5.73 -23.13
N GLY A 448 -9.72 6.33 -23.77
CA GLY A 448 -11.01 5.69 -24.06
C GLY A 448 -10.96 4.51 -25.01
N THR A 449 -10.09 4.49 -25.99
CA THR A 449 -10.09 3.45 -27.01
C THR A 449 -9.30 2.20 -26.65
N ASN A 450 -8.28 2.32 -25.85
CA ASN A 450 -7.47 1.18 -25.44
C ASN A 450 -8.09 0.37 -24.28
N LEU A 451 -8.90 1.02 -23.47
CA LEU A 451 -9.61 0.40 -22.34
C LEU A 451 -10.57 -0.72 -22.75
N TYR A 452 -11.07 -0.66 -23.97
CA TYR A 452 -12.13 -1.52 -24.43
C TYR A 452 -11.67 -2.58 -25.44
N SER A 453 -10.39 -2.67 -25.71
CA SER A 453 -9.84 -3.63 -26.67
C SER A 453 -9.88 -5.09 -26.19
N GLY A 454 -10.25 -5.34 -24.95
CA GLY A 454 -10.39 -6.67 -24.39
C GLY A 454 -9.09 -7.37 -24.05
N SER A 455 -7.96 -6.72 -24.25
CA SER A 455 -6.66 -7.24 -23.82
C SER A 455 -6.33 -6.72 -22.42
N ALA A 456 -6.12 -7.63 -21.48
CA ALA A 456 -5.70 -7.32 -20.13
C ALA A 456 -4.31 -6.63 -20.06
N THR A 457 -3.57 -6.69 -21.17
CA THR A 457 -2.24 -6.07 -21.30
C THR A 457 -2.30 -4.66 -21.86
N ASN A 458 -3.47 -4.17 -22.24
CA ASN A 458 -3.59 -2.86 -22.87
C ASN A 458 -3.72 -1.77 -21.80
N THR A 459 -2.60 -1.52 -21.16
CA THR A 459 -2.38 -0.40 -20.24
C THR A 459 -1.96 0.86 -21.01
N GLY A 460 -2.54 1.11 -22.18
CA GLY A 460 -2.11 2.16 -23.12
C GLY A 460 -1.94 3.57 -22.55
N THR A 461 -2.08 3.70 -21.26
CA THR A 461 -2.05 4.97 -20.51
C THR A 461 -0.96 5.05 -19.48
N ALA A 462 -0.39 3.93 -19.08
CA ALA A 462 0.72 3.90 -18.15
C ALA A 462 1.73 2.82 -18.55
N VAL A 463 2.99 3.20 -18.59
CA VAL A 463 4.11 2.28 -18.78
C VAL A 463 4.89 2.24 -17.49
N SER A 464 5.21 1.03 -17.02
CA SER A 464 6.09 0.83 -15.87
C SER A 464 7.49 0.54 -16.39
N LEU A 465 8.46 1.34 -15.97
CA LEU A 465 9.86 1.23 -16.35
C LEU A 465 10.70 0.89 -15.13
N ASN A 466 11.53 -0.13 -15.27
CA ASN A 466 12.41 -0.59 -14.22
C ASN A 466 13.83 -0.07 -14.48
N LEU A 467 14.43 0.50 -13.45
CA LEU A 467 15.83 0.86 -13.44
C LEU A 467 16.69 -0.38 -13.15
N ALA A 468 17.83 -0.48 -13.77
CA ALA A 468 18.81 -1.52 -13.50
C ALA A 468 20.20 -0.92 -13.25
N SER A 469 20.93 -1.47 -12.28
CA SER A 469 22.30 -1.10 -11.96
C SER A 469 23.06 -2.32 -11.47
N PRO A 470 24.29 -2.57 -11.99
CA PRO A 470 25.13 -3.64 -11.48
C PRO A 470 25.77 -3.30 -10.13
N GLU A 471 25.98 -2.02 -9.82
CA GLU A 471 26.64 -1.58 -8.59
C GLU A 471 25.69 -1.35 -7.43
N ALA A 472 24.41 -1.05 -7.71
CA ALA A 472 23.43 -0.76 -6.67
C ALA A 472 23.13 -2.00 -5.82
N ILE A 473 23.19 -1.85 -4.51
CA ILE A 473 22.79 -2.92 -3.56
C ILE A 473 21.28 -3.03 -3.41
N ASN A 474 20.53 -2.01 -3.79
CA ASN A 474 19.07 -2.03 -3.73
C ASN A 474 18.42 -2.53 -5.02
N ILE A 475 17.14 -2.86 -4.90
CA ILE A 475 16.24 -3.05 -6.03
C ILE A 475 15.61 -1.68 -6.29
N PRO A 476 15.86 -1.05 -7.45
CA PRO A 476 15.36 0.29 -7.69
C PRO A 476 13.85 0.34 -7.80
N ASN A 477 13.28 1.46 -7.40
CA ASN A 477 11.85 1.71 -7.54
C ASN A 477 11.44 1.80 -9.03
N THR A 478 10.25 1.29 -9.34
CA THR A 478 9.67 1.39 -10.68
C THR A 478 9.20 2.81 -10.96
N ILE A 479 9.50 3.33 -12.12
CA ILE A 479 8.94 4.59 -12.61
C ILE A 479 7.71 4.29 -13.46
N ARG A 480 6.55 4.83 -13.09
CA ARG A 480 5.33 4.78 -13.88
C ARG A 480 5.20 6.06 -14.70
N VAL A 481 5.10 5.90 -16.02
CA VAL A 481 4.90 7.01 -16.96
C VAL A 481 3.47 6.97 -17.45
N PHE A 482 2.70 7.98 -17.06
CA PHE A 482 1.33 8.19 -17.53
C PHE A 482 1.38 9.11 -18.76
N MET A 483 0.65 8.73 -19.80
CA MET A 483 0.63 9.47 -21.06
C MET A 483 -0.80 9.84 -21.42
N ASN A 484 -1.02 11.09 -21.75
CA ASN A 484 -2.32 11.63 -22.14
C ASN A 484 -2.18 12.44 -23.42
N VAL A 485 -3.05 12.16 -24.39
CA VAL A 485 -3.23 12.97 -25.59
C VAL A 485 -4.63 13.56 -25.52
N ARG A 486 -4.71 14.79 -25.07
CA ARG A 486 -5.95 15.51 -24.79
C ARG A 486 -6.52 16.15 -26.03
N GLN A 487 -7.85 16.08 -26.19
CA GLN A 487 -8.58 16.86 -27.21
C GLN A 487 -8.94 18.24 -26.68
N PRO A 488 -9.06 19.25 -27.57
CA PRO A 488 -9.32 20.64 -27.18
C PRO A 488 -10.61 20.86 -26.38
N ASP A 489 -11.63 20.03 -26.58
CA ASP A 489 -12.93 20.15 -25.91
C ASP A 489 -13.02 19.41 -24.57
N GLN A 490 -11.98 18.69 -24.16
CA GLN A 490 -11.93 18.03 -22.86
C GLN A 490 -11.66 19.03 -21.74
N ARG A 491 -12.32 18.78 -20.59
CA ARG A 491 -12.30 19.68 -19.43
C ARG A 491 -11.53 19.06 -18.26
N GLY A 492 -11.12 19.93 -17.37
CA GLY A 492 -10.45 19.61 -16.14
C GLY A 492 -8.92 19.74 -16.21
N VAL A 493 -8.32 19.95 -15.09
CA VAL A 493 -6.86 19.97 -14.92
C VAL A 493 -6.46 18.75 -14.14
N VAL A 494 -5.50 17.99 -14.66
CA VAL A 494 -5.01 16.76 -14.04
C VAL A 494 -3.80 17.08 -13.17
N PHE A 495 -3.87 16.68 -11.92
CA PHE A 495 -2.78 16.73 -10.95
C PHE A 495 -2.33 15.30 -10.65
N PRO A 496 -1.14 14.86 -11.11
CA PRO A 496 -0.69 13.50 -10.94
C PRO A 496 -0.43 13.17 -9.46
N VAL A 497 -0.78 11.96 -9.07
CA VAL A 497 -0.56 11.43 -7.72
C VAL A 497 0.27 10.16 -7.84
N PRO A 498 1.40 10.04 -7.11
CA PRO A 498 2.15 8.80 -7.04
C PRO A 498 1.27 7.67 -6.51
N THR A 499 1.22 6.56 -7.24
CA THR A 499 0.59 5.32 -6.82
C THR A 499 1.62 4.20 -6.84
N GLY A 500 1.37 3.06 -6.19
CA GLY A 500 2.28 1.93 -6.19
C GLY A 500 2.62 1.44 -7.62
N PRO A 501 3.62 0.59 -7.78
CA PRO A 501 4.11 0.14 -9.10
C PRO A 501 3.09 -0.69 -9.87
N THR A 502 2.07 -1.21 -9.20
CA THR A 502 0.97 -1.95 -9.80
C THR A 502 -0.31 -1.13 -9.78
N ALA A 503 -1.25 -1.44 -10.66
CA ALA A 503 -2.58 -0.84 -10.65
C ALA A 503 -3.54 -1.50 -9.65
N ALA A 504 -3.07 -2.48 -8.87
CA ALA A 504 -3.92 -3.26 -7.98
C ALA A 504 -4.38 -2.44 -6.77
N GLU A 505 -3.48 -1.62 -6.23
CA GLU A 505 -3.77 -0.70 -5.14
C GLU A 505 -3.45 0.73 -5.58
N GLY A 506 -4.34 1.66 -5.32
CA GLY A 506 -4.19 3.04 -5.76
C GLY A 506 -5.04 4.00 -4.95
N LEU A 507 -5.60 4.99 -5.63
CA LEU A 507 -6.46 5.99 -5.00
C LEU A 507 -7.84 5.40 -4.74
N TYR A 508 -8.30 5.49 -3.48
CA TYR A 508 -9.54 4.81 -3.09
C TYR A 508 -10.69 5.75 -2.72
N ASP A 509 -10.44 6.85 -2.06
CA ASP A 509 -11.50 7.74 -1.58
C ASP A 509 -11.06 9.20 -1.64
N ILE A 510 -12.04 10.10 -1.69
CA ILE A 510 -11.81 11.54 -1.76
C ILE A 510 -12.74 12.28 -0.79
N VAL A 511 -12.18 13.20 -0.02
CA VAL A 511 -12.93 14.07 0.90
C VAL A 511 -12.56 15.52 0.68
N VAL A 512 -13.55 16.36 0.41
CA VAL A 512 -13.37 17.81 0.26
C VAL A 512 -13.57 18.50 1.61
N ASP A 513 -12.57 19.23 2.05
CA ASP A 513 -12.60 20.06 3.26
C ASP A 513 -12.55 21.55 2.87
N GLU A 514 -13.71 22.16 2.79
CA GLU A 514 -13.82 23.57 2.42
C GLU A 514 -13.27 24.51 3.49
N ALA A 515 -13.39 24.11 4.76
CA ALA A 515 -12.95 24.94 5.88
C ALA A 515 -11.43 25.18 5.87
N ARG A 516 -10.66 24.16 5.40
CA ARG A 516 -9.20 24.23 5.31
C ARG A 516 -8.68 24.41 3.89
N ASN A 517 -9.58 24.58 2.92
CA ASN A 517 -9.24 24.61 1.50
C ASN A 517 -8.39 23.39 1.04
N ARG A 518 -8.78 22.19 1.48
CA ARG A 518 -8.05 20.96 1.18
C ARG A 518 -8.92 19.88 0.56
N VAL A 519 -8.29 19.00 -0.19
CA VAL A 519 -8.86 17.75 -0.64
C VAL A 519 -7.96 16.63 -0.13
N TYR A 520 -8.55 15.67 0.56
CA TYR A 520 -7.86 14.49 1.08
C TYR A 520 -8.15 13.29 0.20
N ILE A 521 -7.14 12.51 -0.14
CA ILE A 521 -7.25 11.34 -1.02
C ILE A 521 -6.59 10.15 -0.33
N ALA A 522 -7.33 9.06 -0.13
CA ALA A 522 -6.77 7.82 0.37
C ALA A 522 -5.92 7.16 -0.72
N ASN A 523 -4.63 6.98 -0.43
CA ASN A 523 -3.67 6.31 -1.30
C ASN A 523 -3.24 4.98 -0.68
N ALA A 524 -3.93 3.91 -1.08
CA ALA A 524 -3.66 2.56 -0.58
C ALA A 524 -2.31 2.02 -1.04
N GLY A 525 -1.81 2.47 -2.19
CA GLY A 525 -0.51 2.06 -2.71
C GLY A 525 0.69 2.52 -1.87
N TYR A 526 0.51 3.60 -1.09
CA TYR A 526 1.57 4.19 -0.24
C TYR A 526 1.22 4.26 1.24
N ASN A 527 0.10 3.69 1.68
CA ASN A 527 -0.34 3.71 3.09
C ASN A 527 -0.43 5.12 3.68
N ARG A 528 -0.95 6.07 2.90
CA ARG A 528 -1.03 7.47 3.30
C ARG A 528 -2.25 8.18 2.72
N ILE A 529 -2.52 9.37 3.24
CA ILE A 529 -3.50 10.31 2.68
C ILE A 529 -2.72 11.37 1.93
N GLU A 530 -2.99 11.52 0.65
CA GLU A 530 -2.51 12.66 -0.12
C GLU A 530 -3.33 13.89 0.23
N VAL A 531 -2.68 15.05 0.33
CA VAL A 531 -3.32 16.30 0.69
C VAL A 531 -3.12 17.32 -0.42
N PHE A 532 -4.21 17.67 -1.10
CA PHE A 532 -4.20 18.69 -2.16
C PHE A 532 -4.65 20.02 -1.57
N ASP A 533 -3.83 21.05 -1.72
CA ASP A 533 -4.14 22.42 -1.34
C ASP A 533 -4.88 23.09 -2.50
N ARG A 534 -6.14 23.47 -2.28
CA ARG A 534 -7.02 24.04 -3.31
C ARG A 534 -6.62 25.44 -3.72
N VAL A 535 -5.96 26.19 -2.84
CA VAL A 535 -5.51 27.57 -3.11
C VAL A 535 -4.21 27.53 -3.92
N LYS A 536 -3.26 26.69 -3.52
CA LYS A 536 -1.99 26.52 -4.22
C LYS A 536 -2.11 25.67 -5.49
N GLN A 537 -3.20 24.92 -5.64
CA GLN A 537 -3.40 23.90 -6.67
C GLN A 537 -2.21 22.94 -6.77
N ALA A 538 -1.77 22.44 -5.64
CA ALA A 538 -0.63 21.55 -5.54
C ALA A 538 -0.82 20.55 -4.38
N PHE A 539 -0.19 19.39 -4.48
CA PHE A 539 -0.08 18.49 -3.36
C PHE A 539 0.94 19.01 -2.35
N ILE A 540 0.59 18.88 -1.08
CA ILE A 540 1.46 19.18 0.06
C ILE A 540 1.83 17.87 0.75
N GLU A 541 2.65 17.94 1.81
CA GLU A 541 3.12 16.78 2.55
C GLU A 541 1.95 15.85 2.93
N PRO A 542 2.03 14.56 2.58
CA PRO A 542 0.99 13.58 2.86
C PRO A 542 0.93 13.22 4.35
N ILE A 543 -0.13 12.53 4.76
CA ILE A 543 -0.32 12.03 6.13
C ILE A 543 -0.16 10.51 6.11
N GLU A 544 0.86 9.99 6.78
CA GLU A 544 1.01 8.54 6.97
C GLU A 544 -0.13 8.01 7.85
N VAL A 545 -0.72 6.88 7.47
CA VAL A 545 -1.81 6.22 8.20
C VAL A 545 -1.55 4.72 8.29
N GLY A 546 -2.56 3.94 8.68
CA GLY A 546 -2.47 2.48 8.69
C GLY A 546 -2.37 1.89 7.27
N GLN A 547 -2.26 0.57 7.20
CA GLN A 547 -2.04 -0.11 5.92
C GLN A 547 -3.32 -0.18 5.08
N LEU A 548 -3.15 0.04 3.76
CA LEU A 548 -4.22 0.04 2.76
C LEU A 548 -5.40 0.94 3.19
N PRO A 549 -5.18 2.26 3.35
CA PRO A 549 -6.25 3.18 3.67
C PRO A 549 -7.27 3.20 2.53
N HIS A 550 -8.51 2.90 2.87
CA HIS A 550 -9.61 2.91 1.93
C HIS A 550 -10.56 4.08 2.24
N GLN A 551 -11.72 3.79 2.80
CA GLN A 551 -12.73 4.81 3.01
C GLN A 551 -12.35 5.76 4.14
N MET A 552 -12.58 7.06 3.92
CA MET A 552 -12.33 8.13 4.87
C MET A 552 -13.64 8.82 5.24
N VAL A 553 -13.79 9.17 6.49
CA VAL A 553 -14.97 9.89 6.97
C VAL A 553 -14.55 11.02 7.90
N MET A 554 -14.95 12.23 7.54
CA MET A 554 -14.75 13.40 8.40
C MET A 554 -15.68 13.32 9.62
N ALA A 555 -15.13 13.48 10.81
CA ALA A 555 -15.92 13.52 12.04
C ALA A 555 -16.87 14.73 12.08
N GLY A 556 -17.93 14.66 12.88
CA GLY A 556 -18.90 15.74 13.02
C GLY A 556 -18.29 17.06 13.50
N ASP A 557 -17.18 17.02 14.25
CA ASP A 557 -16.41 18.20 14.68
C ASP A 557 -15.58 18.83 13.54
N ARG A 558 -15.55 18.21 12.38
CA ARG A 558 -14.75 18.58 11.21
C ARG A 558 -13.24 18.75 11.49
N ARG A 559 -12.78 18.35 12.66
CA ARG A 559 -11.37 18.39 13.05
C ARG A 559 -10.67 17.05 12.84
N ARG A 560 -11.41 15.98 13.01
CA ARG A 560 -10.86 14.62 12.90
C ARG A 560 -11.38 13.91 11.65
N MET A 561 -10.56 12.98 11.17
CA MET A 561 -10.90 12.08 10.07
C MET A 561 -10.68 10.65 10.50
N TYR A 562 -11.67 9.79 10.28
CA TYR A 562 -11.58 8.35 10.43
C TYR A 562 -11.13 7.73 9.11
N VAL A 563 -10.16 6.83 9.17
CA VAL A 563 -9.58 6.16 7.99
C VAL A 563 -9.63 4.66 8.21
N ALA A 564 -10.35 3.94 7.37
CA ALA A 564 -10.42 2.49 7.40
C ALA A 564 -9.11 1.88 6.86
N ASN A 565 -8.42 1.12 7.69
CA ASN A 565 -7.19 0.42 7.32
C ASN A 565 -7.52 -1.01 6.92
N THR A 566 -7.70 -1.26 5.63
CA THR A 566 -8.13 -2.59 5.16
C THR A 566 -7.03 -3.65 5.20
N GLY A 567 -5.78 -3.24 5.33
CA GLY A 567 -4.64 -4.13 5.55
C GLY A 567 -4.43 -4.56 7.02
N GLY A 568 -5.19 -3.94 7.95
CA GLY A 568 -5.16 -4.22 9.38
C GLY A 568 -6.57 -4.27 9.98
N GLU A 569 -6.66 -4.41 11.29
CA GLU A 569 -7.92 -4.55 12.03
C GLU A 569 -8.25 -3.29 12.83
N SER A 570 -8.03 -2.12 12.20
CA SER A 570 -8.15 -0.85 12.89
C SER A 570 -8.67 0.28 12.01
N ILE A 571 -9.14 1.34 12.66
CA ILE A 571 -9.45 2.62 12.04
C ILE A 571 -8.49 3.66 12.63
N THR A 572 -7.76 4.35 11.78
CA THR A 572 -6.90 5.47 12.19
C THR A 572 -7.73 6.73 12.38
N ILE A 573 -7.47 7.48 13.43
CA ILE A 573 -8.02 8.82 13.65
C ILE A 573 -6.92 9.85 13.42
N VAL A 574 -7.12 10.72 12.44
CA VAL A 574 -6.20 11.79 12.07
C VAL A 574 -6.77 13.12 12.54
N ASP A 575 -5.98 13.95 13.20
CA ASP A 575 -6.26 15.37 13.43
C ASP A 575 -5.87 16.18 12.18
N LEU A 576 -6.84 16.85 11.58
CA LEU A 576 -6.68 17.56 10.30
C LEU A 576 -5.94 18.90 10.43
N GLU A 577 -5.85 19.46 11.63
CA GLU A 577 -5.05 20.67 11.87
C GLU A 577 -3.56 20.34 11.95
N THR A 578 -3.23 19.37 12.78
CA THR A 578 -1.84 18.96 12.98
C THR A 578 -1.34 17.99 11.92
N ARG A 579 -2.25 17.39 11.15
CA ARG A 579 -1.97 16.33 10.15
C ARG A 579 -1.23 15.14 10.75
N LYS A 580 -1.62 14.74 11.96
CA LYS A 580 -1.01 13.62 12.69
C LYS A 580 -2.07 12.62 13.14
N ILE A 581 -1.66 11.37 13.28
CA ILE A 581 -2.47 10.35 13.94
C ILE A 581 -2.59 10.73 15.43
N VAL A 582 -3.82 10.80 15.91
CA VAL A 582 -4.09 11.07 17.33
C VAL A 582 -4.61 9.86 18.08
N ASN A 583 -5.18 8.90 17.38
CA ASN A 583 -5.65 7.65 17.97
C ASN A 583 -5.88 6.57 16.92
N THR A 584 -6.07 5.33 17.39
CA THR A 584 -6.44 4.18 16.57
C THR A 584 -7.55 3.41 17.29
N ILE A 585 -8.67 3.18 16.58
CA ILE A 585 -9.75 2.32 17.04
C ILE A 585 -9.40 0.89 16.67
N GLN A 586 -9.32 0.03 17.67
CA GLN A 586 -9.09 -1.40 17.46
C GLN A 586 -10.41 -2.15 17.66
N PHE A 587 -10.61 -3.20 16.86
CA PHE A 587 -11.74 -4.10 17.03
C PHE A 587 -11.29 -5.35 17.79
N PRO A 588 -12.18 -6.00 18.56
CA PRO A 588 -11.83 -7.25 19.22
C PRO A 588 -11.30 -8.29 18.22
N ALA A 589 -10.13 -8.86 18.52
CA ALA A 589 -9.49 -9.84 17.67
C ALA A 589 -10.37 -11.07 17.46
N ARG A 590 -10.57 -11.50 16.23
CA ARG A 590 -11.37 -12.67 15.88
C ARG A 590 -10.49 -13.79 15.33
N PRO A 591 -10.91 -15.06 15.46
CA PRO A 591 -10.25 -16.16 14.78
C PRO A 591 -10.16 -15.89 13.28
N ARG A 592 -9.01 -16.18 12.68
CA ARG A 592 -8.81 -16.07 11.23
C ARG A 592 -8.91 -17.45 10.60
N SER A 593 -9.77 -17.61 9.61
CA SER A 593 -9.89 -18.85 8.84
C SER A 593 -9.24 -18.69 7.46
N GLY A 594 -8.41 -19.66 7.09
CA GLY A 594 -7.71 -19.69 5.80
C GLY A 594 -6.45 -18.81 5.77
N THR A 595 -5.81 -18.72 4.62
CA THR A 595 -4.73 -17.76 4.30
C THR A 595 -5.27 -16.33 4.26
N ALA A 596 -6.38 -16.09 4.93
CA ALA A 596 -7.23 -14.94 4.78
C ALA A 596 -6.58 -13.68 5.31
N ASN A 597 -6.87 -12.60 4.63
CA ASN A 597 -6.67 -11.23 5.08
C ASN A 597 -7.25 -11.03 6.49
N PRO A 598 -6.76 -10.04 7.24
CA PRO A 598 -7.33 -9.70 8.55
C PRO A 598 -8.83 -9.37 8.42
N VAL A 599 -9.58 -9.54 9.52
CA VAL A 599 -10.97 -9.05 9.58
C VAL A 599 -10.90 -7.54 9.75
N SER A 600 -10.86 -6.85 8.62
CA SER A 600 -10.60 -5.42 8.55
C SER A 600 -11.88 -4.59 8.38
N PRO A 601 -11.87 -3.29 8.76
CA PRO A 601 -12.95 -2.37 8.47
C PRO A 601 -13.06 -2.16 6.95
N GLN A 602 -14.08 -2.77 6.33
CA GLN A 602 -14.29 -2.76 4.89
C GLN A 602 -15.00 -1.51 4.41
N ALA A 603 -16.02 -1.06 5.16
CA ALA A 603 -16.78 0.14 4.87
C ALA A 603 -17.09 0.89 6.16
N ILE A 604 -16.98 2.21 6.11
CA ILE A 604 -17.26 3.10 7.24
C ILE A 604 -18.14 4.27 6.81
N ALA A 605 -19.04 4.69 7.67
CA ALA A 605 -19.85 5.87 7.46
C ALA A 605 -20.26 6.51 8.80
N LEU A 606 -20.25 7.83 8.86
CA LEU A 606 -20.63 8.56 10.06
C LEU A 606 -22.15 8.71 10.12
N SER A 607 -22.75 8.38 11.26
CA SER A 607 -24.13 8.69 11.60
C SER A 607 -24.20 9.70 12.74
N LEU A 608 -25.40 10.17 13.05
CA LEU A 608 -25.65 11.07 14.18
C LEU A 608 -25.18 10.47 15.53
N PHE A 609 -25.19 9.15 15.66
CA PHE A 609 -24.84 8.43 16.90
C PHE A 609 -23.49 7.71 16.86
N GLY A 610 -22.61 8.10 15.96
CA GLY A 610 -21.26 7.53 15.84
C GLY A 610 -20.98 6.89 14.51
N LEU A 611 -19.80 6.31 14.42
CA LEU A 611 -19.32 5.69 13.17
C LEU A 611 -19.94 4.30 13.01
N GLN A 612 -20.56 4.06 11.88
CA GLN A 612 -21.04 2.73 11.46
C GLN A 612 -19.94 2.04 10.66
N VAL A 613 -19.70 0.78 10.94
CA VAL A 613 -18.63 0.00 10.32
C VAL A 613 -19.16 -1.36 9.88
N VAL A 614 -18.82 -1.78 8.69
CA VAL A 614 -18.97 -3.16 8.24
C VAL A 614 -17.59 -3.74 8.00
N MET A 615 -17.31 -4.86 8.68
CA MET A 615 -16.02 -5.54 8.57
C MET A 615 -15.99 -6.45 7.34
N SER A 616 -14.80 -6.89 6.95
CA SER A 616 -14.59 -7.78 5.80
C SER A 616 -15.26 -9.15 5.95
N ASP A 617 -15.59 -9.58 7.18
CA ASP A 617 -16.38 -10.78 7.46
C ASP A 617 -17.90 -10.53 7.40
N GLY A 618 -18.33 -9.31 7.10
CA GLY A 618 -19.73 -8.93 7.03
C GLY A 618 -20.37 -8.53 8.36
N SER A 619 -19.66 -8.65 9.46
CA SER A 619 -20.18 -8.20 10.77
C SER A 619 -20.33 -6.68 10.78
N SER A 620 -21.43 -6.22 11.38
CA SER A 620 -21.78 -4.80 11.51
C SER A 620 -21.45 -4.29 12.90
N TRP A 621 -20.85 -3.10 13.00
CA TRP A 621 -20.38 -2.50 14.22
C TRP A 621 -20.76 -1.03 14.31
N LYS A 622 -20.87 -0.54 15.54
CA LYS A 622 -20.99 0.87 15.89
C LYS A 622 -19.77 1.27 16.71
N VAL A 623 -19.19 2.42 16.38
CA VAL A 623 -18.10 3.00 17.16
C VAL A 623 -18.56 4.32 17.75
N SER A 624 -18.47 4.43 19.09
CA SER A 624 -18.73 5.64 19.85
C SER A 624 -17.45 6.03 20.59
N GLY A 625 -16.87 7.17 20.23
CA GLY A 625 -15.53 7.54 20.68
C GLY A 625 -14.49 6.58 20.12
N THR A 626 -13.91 5.73 20.96
CA THR A 626 -12.97 4.67 20.60
C THR A 626 -13.51 3.27 20.86
N GLU A 627 -14.70 3.17 21.44
CA GLU A 627 -15.34 1.90 21.77
C GLU A 627 -16.13 1.36 20.58
N ALA A 628 -15.82 0.13 20.18
CA ALA A 628 -16.47 -0.59 19.11
C ALA A 628 -17.40 -1.67 19.67
N THR A 629 -18.69 -1.59 19.34
CA THR A 629 -19.71 -2.56 19.74
C THR A 629 -20.37 -3.19 18.52
N THR A 630 -20.67 -4.50 18.59
CA THR A 630 -21.37 -5.19 17.51
C THR A 630 -22.83 -4.76 17.42
N ARG A 631 -23.36 -4.68 16.21
CA ARG A 631 -24.79 -4.55 15.98
C ARG A 631 -25.43 -5.92 15.84
N ALA A 632 -26.53 -6.11 16.55
CA ALA A 632 -27.36 -7.30 16.41
C ALA A 632 -28.09 -7.33 15.06
N ALA A 633 -28.43 -8.50 14.60
CA ALA A 633 -29.33 -8.69 13.46
C ALA A 633 -30.72 -8.13 13.76
N SER A 634 -31.42 -7.68 12.72
CA SER A 634 -32.80 -7.26 12.79
C SER A 634 -33.62 -7.89 11.67
N SER A 635 -34.90 -7.56 11.57
CA SER A 635 -35.72 -7.96 10.42
C SER A 635 -35.24 -7.39 9.07
N VAL A 636 -34.42 -6.34 9.10
CA VAL A 636 -33.89 -5.64 7.93
C VAL A 636 -32.46 -6.05 7.60
N ILE A 637 -31.59 -6.18 8.61
CA ILE A 637 -30.17 -6.46 8.43
C ILE A 637 -29.81 -7.85 8.98
N PRO A 638 -29.14 -8.71 8.21
CA PRO A 638 -28.66 -10.01 8.71
C PRO A 638 -27.50 -9.86 9.69
N THR A 639 -27.19 -10.92 10.42
CA THR A 639 -26.03 -10.99 11.32
C THR A 639 -24.71 -10.69 10.58
N GLN A 640 -24.64 -11.11 9.33
CA GLN A 640 -23.51 -10.83 8.45
C GLN A 640 -24.02 -10.34 7.11
N ILE A 641 -23.61 -9.13 6.75
CA ILE A 641 -23.88 -8.56 5.43
C ILE A 641 -22.98 -9.29 4.43
N THR A 642 -23.52 -9.66 3.27
CA THR A 642 -22.73 -10.34 2.25
C THR A 642 -21.59 -9.46 1.76
N THR A 643 -20.36 -9.84 2.09
CA THR A 643 -19.13 -9.13 1.69
C THR A 643 -18.38 -9.84 0.59
N THR A 644 -18.65 -11.12 0.37
CA THR A 644 -17.96 -11.97 -0.59
C THR A 644 -18.93 -12.55 -1.60
N GLY A 645 -18.44 -12.86 -2.74
CA GLY A 645 -19.18 -13.37 -3.87
C GLY A 645 -18.74 -12.65 -5.13
N ASN A 646 -19.33 -12.96 -6.26
CA ASN A 646 -19.02 -12.31 -7.53
C ASN A 646 -19.29 -10.80 -7.54
N ASN A 647 -19.70 -10.24 -6.41
CA ASN A 647 -20.23 -8.89 -6.28
C ASN A 647 -19.37 -7.91 -5.47
N GLY A 648 -18.14 -8.30 -5.11
CA GLY A 648 -17.18 -7.40 -4.45
C GLY A 648 -17.54 -7.01 -3.01
N PRO A 649 -16.72 -6.18 -2.38
CA PRO A 649 -16.88 -5.81 -0.99
C PRO A 649 -18.10 -4.90 -0.74
N VAL A 650 -18.57 -4.91 0.50
CA VAL A 650 -19.60 -3.98 0.99
C VAL A 650 -19.12 -2.52 0.89
N ARG A 651 -20.07 -1.60 0.66
CA ARG A 651 -19.81 -0.15 0.58
C ARG A 651 -20.86 0.63 1.35
N MET A 652 -20.44 1.77 1.87
CA MET A 652 -21.33 2.67 2.61
C MET A 652 -21.15 4.12 2.14
N MET A 653 -22.25 4.87 2.14
CA MET A 653 -22.26 6.30 1.87
C MET A 653 -23.27 6.96 2.81
N ALA A 654 -22.78 7.86 3.68
CA ALA A 654 -23.63 8.69 4.52
C ALA A 654 -24.13 9.92 3.78
N THR A 655 -25.29 10.42 4.16
CA THR A 655 -25.68 11.79 3.90
C THR A 655 -24.72 12.77 4.58
N PRO A 656 -24.55 13.99 4.08
CA PRO A 656 -23.59 14.95 4.65
C PRO A 656 -23.76 15.22 6.15
N GLY A 657 -24.99 15.17 6.67
CA GLY A 657 -25.29 15.34 8.10
C GLY A 657 -25.31 14.05 8.91
N GLY A 658 -25.21 12.89 8.28
CA GLY A 658 -25.25 11.59 8.95
C GLY A 658 -26.65 11.11 9.33
N GLU A 659 -27.70 11.72 8.78
CA GLU A 659 -29.12 11.38 9.03
C GLU A 659 -29.47 10.02 8.44
N SER A 660 -28.83 9.65 7.35
CA SER A 660 -29.02 8.36 6.70
C SER A 660 -27.71 7.84 6.12
N ILE A 661 -27.61 6.50 6.05
CA ILE A 661 -26.50 5.82 5.39
C ILE A 661 -27.08 4.81 4.40
N LEU A 662 -26.63 4.89 3.16
CA LEU A 662 -26.82 3.84 2.16
C LEU A 662 -25.70 2.80 2.31
N THR A 663 -26.07 1.54 2.52
CA THR A 663 -25.14 0.41 2.54
C THR A 663 -25.46 -0.51 1.37
N MET A 664 -24.49 -0.78 0.51
CA MET A 664 -24.64 -1.71 -0.60
C MET A 664 -23.80 -2.96 -0.33
N ALA A 665 -24.49 -4.09 -0.19
CA ALA A 665 -23.87 -5.39 0.01
C ALA A 665 -23.30 -5.98 -1.28
N GLY A 666 -22.36 -6.92 -1.14
CA GLY A 666 -21.74 -7.60 -2.27
C GLY A 666 -22.71 -8.38 -3.17
N ASN A 667 -23.86 -8.77 -2.68
CA ASN A 667 -24.91 -9.43 -3.45
C ASN A 667 -25.89 -8.46 -4.17
N GLY A 668 -25.63 -7.15 -4.09
CA GLY A 668 -26.47 -6.11 -4.70
C GLY A 668 -27.66 -5.66 -3.85
N THR A 669 -27.85 -6.20 -2.64
CA THR A 669 -28.84 -5.68 -1.71
C THR A 669 -28.39 -4.32 -1.17
N VAL A 670 -29.31 -3.37 -1.16
CA VAL A 670 -29.09 -2.04 -0.56
C VAL A 670 -29.89 -1.94 0.74
N TYR A 671 -29.27 -1.35 1.73
CA TYR A 671 -29.88 -1.11 3.04
C TYR A 671 -29.81 0.37 3.35
N ARG A 672 -30.87 0.91 3.98
CA ARG A 672 -30.85 2.24 4.57
C ARG A 672 -30.76 2.14 6.08
N TYR A 673 -29.74 2.76 6.62
CA TYR A 673 -29.66 3.06 8.04
C TYR A 673 -30.25 4.44 8.30
N ASP A 674 -31.12 4.54 9.30
CA ASP A 674 -31.74 5.77 9.74
C ASP A 674 -31.00 6.28 10.98
N GLY A 675 -30.40 7.46 10.86
CA GLY A 675 -29.61 8.04 11.93
C GLY A 675 -30.42 8.47 13.15
N LEU A 676 -31.68 8.84 12.97
CA LEU A 676 -32.55 9.22 14.10
C LEU A 676 -33.02 7.98 14.87
N ALA A 677 -33.34 6.92 14.18
CA ALA A 677 -33.74 5.66 14.78
C ALA A 677 -32.56 4.81 15.30
N ASP A 678 -31.33 5.16 15.01
CA ASP A 678 -30.10 4.37 15.23
C ASP A 678 -30.26 2.91 14.76
N ALA A 679 -30.92 2.69 13.62
CA ALA A 679 -31.27 1.38 13.13
C ALA A 679 -31.33 1.30 11.60
N TYR A 680 -31.17 0.09 11.06
CA TYR A 680 -31.49 -0.18 9.66
C TYR A 680 -33.01 -0.33 9.50
N THR A 681 -33.62 0.51 8.67
CA THR A 681 -35.08 0.62 8.53
C THR A 681 -35.62 0.05 7.25
N ASN A 682 -34.82 0.04 6.17
CA ASN A 682 -35.25 -0.36 4.84
C ASN A 682 -34.20 -1.25 4.19
N ALA A 683 -34.66 -2.19 3.36
CA ALA A 683 -33.83 -2.98 2.46
C ALA A 683 -34.52 -3.13 1.09
N SER A 684 -33.73 -3.11 0.05
CA SER A 684 -34.20 -3.35 -1.33
C SER A 684 -33.15 -4.15 -2.08
N ARG A 685 -33.60 -4.98 -3.03
CA ARG A 685 -32.68 -5.72 -3.89
C ARG A 685 -32.98 -5.40 -5.36
N PRO A 686 -32.55 -4.26 -5.86
CA PRO A 686 -32.83 -3.79 -7.21
C PRO A 686 -32.07 -4.60 -8.27
N TYR A 687 -30.93 -5.22 -7.89
CA TYR A 687 -30.10 -6.00 -8.80
C TYR A 687 -30.54 -7.45 -8.76
N THR A 688 -31.15 -7.91 -9.84
CA THR A 688 -31.67 -9.27 -9.97
C THR A 688 -30.61 -10.24 -10.49
N GLN A 689 -29.63 -9.74 -11.23
CA GLN A 689 -28.54 -10.53 -11.78
C GLN A 689 -27.39 -10.67 -10.77
N GLN A 690 -26.77 -11.84 -10.75
CA GLN A 690 -25.60 -12.09 -9.90
C GLN A 690 -24.36 -11.33 -10.36
N VAL A 691 -24.31 -10.97 -11.63
CA VAL A 691 -23.20 -10.23 -12.22
C VAL A 691 -23.73 -8.98 -12.89
N ILE A 692 -23.33 -7.82 -12.37
CA ILE A 692 -23.65 -6.52 -12.97
C ILE A 692 -22.56 -6.23 -14.00
N ASN A 693 -22.96 -5.97 -15.24
CA ASN A 693 -22.02 -5.54 -16.27
C ASN A 693 -21.56 -4.10 -16.01
N GLY A 694 -20.28 -3.85 -16.22
CA GLY A 694 -19.68 -2.51 -16.04
C GLY A 694 -19.14 -2.26 -14.64
N PHE A 695 -19.20 -1.01 -14.17
CA PHE A 695 -18.69 -0.59 -12.88
C PHE A 695 -19.67 -0.91 -11.75
N TYR A 696 -19.11 -1.27 -10.60
CA TYR A 696 -19.87 -1.59 -9.40
C TYR A 696 -19.25 -0.96 -8.16
N GLY A 697 -20.07 -0.32 -7.37
CA GLY A 697 -19.68 0.21 -6.06
C GLY A 697 -19.77 1.72 -5.92
N ALA A 698 -19.99 2.46 -7.01
CA ALA A 698 -20.22 3.89 -6.95
C ALA A 698 -21.51 4.21 -6.19
N LEU A 699 -21.43 5.09 -5.19
CA LEU A 699 -22.56 5.50 -4.36
C LEU A 699 -22.64 7.01 -4.27
N ALA A 700 -23.87 7.54 -4.11
CA ALA A 700 -24.11 8.90 -3.69
C ALA A 700 -25.33 8.94 -2.76
N ALA A 701 -25.34 9.88 -1.81
CA ALA A 701 -26.45 10.16 -0.92
C ALA A 701 -26.69 11.66 -0.89
N GLY A 702 -27.87 12.08 -1.27
CA GLY A 702 -28.28 13.48 -1.22
C GLY A 702 -28.41 13.97 0.22
N PRO A 703 -28.31 15.30 0.46
CA PRO A 703 -28.53 15.87 1.77
C PRO A 703 -29.87 15.41 2.39
N GLU A 704 -29.86 15.18 3.70
CA GLU A 704 -31.01 14.71 4.46
C GLU A 704 -31.65 13.39 3.95
N GLY A 705 -30.98 12.70 3.03
CA GLY A 705 -31.50 11.50 2.38
C GLY A 705 -32.58 11.76 1.35
N SER A 706 -32.57 12.94 0.71
CA SER A 706 -33.50 13.32 -0.36
C SER A 706 -33.53 12.32 -1.51
N TYR A 707 -32.38 11.73 -1.82
CA TYR A 707 -32.24 10.61 -2.76
C TYR A 707 -31.01 9.76 -2.40
N PHE A 708 -30.97 8.57 -2.95
CA PHE A 708 -29.78 7.72 -2.98
C PHE A 708 -29.50 7.25 -4.40
N ALA A 709 -28.22 7.15 -4.75
CA ALA A 709 -27.81 6.57 -6.01
C ALA A 709 -26.77 5.47 -5.78
N ALA A 710 -26.95 4.35 -6.46
CA ALA A 710 -26.02 3.24 -6.41
C ALA A 710 -25.80 2.70 -7.83
N ASN A 711 -24.57 2.78 -8.31
CA ASN A 711 -24.20 2.51 -9.71
C ASN A 711 -25.13 3.28 -10.67
N SER A 712 -25.94 2.54 -11.45
CA SER A 712 -26.89 3.10 -12.43
C SER A 712 -28.32 3.26 -11.90
N PHE A 713 -28.60 2.92 -10.63
CA PHE A 713 -29.92 3.12 -10.03
C PHE A 713 -30.01 4.37 -9.18
N LEU A 714 -31.19 5.00 -9.24
CA LEU A 714 -31.61 6.06 -8.37
C LEU A 714 -32.76 5.57 -7.47
N PHE A 715 -32.70 5.89 -6.19
CA PHE A 715 -33.69 5.49 -5.19
C PHE A 715 -34.30 6.69 -4.46
N SER A 716 -35.57 6.54 -4.11
CA SER A 716 -36.26 7.40 -3.15
C SER A 716 -35.67 7.20 -1.73
N PRO A 717 -36.02 8.06 -0.75
CA PRO A 717 -35.66 7.87 0.66
C PRO A 717 -36.10 6.52 1.24
N SER A 718 -37.14 5.88 0.68
CA SER A 718 -37.60 4.55 1.12
C SER A 718 -36.91 3.38 0.40
N LEU A 719 -35.91 3.63 -0.42
CA LEU A 719 -35.22 2.69 -1.29
C LEU A 719 -36.09 2.09 -2.41
N ALA A 720 -37.17 2.74 -2.82
CA ALA A 720 -37.86 2.42 -4.06
C ALA A 720 -37.04 2.94 -5.25
N ALA A 721 -36.83 2.11 -6.26
CA ALA A 721 -36.16 2.53 -7.48
C ALA A 721 -37.05 3.54 -8.25
N ILE A 722 -36.53 4.73 -8.47
CA ILE A 722 -37.23 5.85 -9.14
C ILE A 722 -36.56 6.23 -10.46
N GLY A 723 -35.37 5.73 -10.72
CA GLY A 723 -34.64 5.97 -11.97
C GLY A 723 -33.52 4.95 -12.18
N GLY A 724 -33.03 4.89 -13.40
CA GLY A 724 -31.92 4.03 -13.77
C GLY A 724 -32.30 2.63 -14.22
N SER A 725 -31.32 1.76 -14.41
CA SER A 725 -31.52 0.37 -14.82
C SER A 725 -30.36 -0.52 -14.36
N GLU A 726 -30.59 -1.82 -14.32
CA GLU A 726 -29.56 -2.80 -13.96
C GLU A 726 -28.45 -2.91 -15.01
N SER A 727 -28.80 -2.71 -16.26
CA SER A 727 -27.87 -2.79 -17.39
C SER A 727 -28.02 -1.57 -18.30
N PRO A 728 -26.92 -0.91 -18.68
CA PRO A 728 -26.98 0.23 -19.57
C PRO A 728 -27.41 -0.14 -21.00
N THR A 729 -27.43 -1.42 -21.36
CA THR A 729 -27.87 -1.93 -22.66
C THR A 729 -29.30 -2.40 -22.66
N ALA A 730 -29.95 -2.52 -21.49
CA ALA A 730 -31.34 -2.93 -21.39
C ALA A 730 -32.29 -1.85 -21.94
N THR A 731 -33.49 -2.25 -22.36
CA THR A 731 -34.56 -1.32 -22.70
C THR A 731 -34.92 -0.55 -21.42
N GLN A 732 -34.66 0.73 -21.42
CA GLN A 732 -34.80 1.56 -20.22
C GLN A 732 -36.27 1.93 -20.02
N THR A 733 -36.82 1.53 -18.89
CA THR A 733 -38.20 1.80 -18.53
C THR A 733 -38.31 2.90 -17.44
N LEU A 734 -37.23 3.17 -16.72
CA LEU A 734 -37.19 4.18 -15.67
C LEU A 734 -36.51 5.46 -16.16
N PRO A 735 -36.96 6.64 -15.70
CA PRO A 735 -36.31 7.91 -16.03
C PRO A 735 -34.85 7.95 -15.59
N LEU A 736 -34.07 8.82 -16.19
CA LEU A 736 -32.66 9.11 -15.86
C LEU A 736 -31.71 7.92 -16.07
N ALA A 737 -32.16 6.87 -16.72
CA ALA A 737 -31.30 5.73 -17.02
C ALA A 737 -30.14 6.14 -17.96
N SER A 738 -28.93 5.74 -17.62
CA SER A 738 -27.76 5.96 -18.47
C SER A 738 -27.60 4.82 -19.48
N ARG A 739 -27.32 5.17 -20.74
CA ARG A 739 -26.89 4.21 -21.77
C ARG A 739 -25.39 3.91 -21.71
N ARG A 740 -24.70 4.46 -20.75
CA ARG A 740 -23.26 4.31 -20.52
C ARG A 740 -23.05 3.71 -19.13
N ASN A 741 -21.90 3.10 -18.91
CA ASN A 741 -21.53 2.60 -17.59
C ASN A 741 -21.31 3.77 -16.63
N VAL A 742 -21.93 3.72 -15.46
CA VAL A 742 -21.70 4.69 -14.39
C VAL A 742 -20.48 4.26 -13.59
N ALA A 743 -19.40 5.02 -13.71
CA ALA A 743 -18.11 4.71 -13.08
C ALA A 743 -17.93 5.41 -11.72
N ALA A 744 -18.52 6.60 -11.56
CA ALA A 744 -18.46 7.36 -10.31
C ALA A 744 -19.71 8.20 -10.12
N LEU A 745 -20.03 8.50 -8.85
CA LEU A 745 -21.15 9.33 -8.44
C LEU A 745 -20.69 10.36 -7.40
N GLY A 746 -21.32 11.55 -7.41
CA GLY A 746 -21.05 12.59 -6.43
C GLY A 746 -22.30 13.45 -6.20
N ALA A 747 -22.82 13.50 -4.96
CA ALA A 747 -23.94 14.37 -4.61
C ALA A 747 -23.50 15.84 -4.64
N ILE A 748 -24.40 16.72 -5.08
CA ILE A 748 -24.21 18.18 -5.07
C ILE A 748 -25.14 18.81 -4.05
N ASP A 749 -26.45 18.60 -4.21
CA ASP A 749 -27.49 19.13 -3.34
C ASP A 749 -28.70 18.17 -3.29
N GLU A 750 -29.80 18.61 -2.73
CA GLU A 750 -31.02 17.82 -2.54
C GLU A 750 -31.63 17.27 -3.85
N ASN A 751 -31.31 17.90 -4.98
CA ASN A 751 -31.93 17.58 -6.25
C ASN A 751 -30.93 17.25 -7.36
N ARG A 752 -29.61 17.45 -7.11
CA ARG A 752 -28.60 17.30 -8.16
C ARG A 752 -27.43 16.43 -7.73
N PHE A 753 -26.96 15.64 -8.67
CA PHE A 753 -25.73 14.87 -8.51
C PHE A 753 -24.97 14.77 -9.82
N LEU A 754 -23.67 14.49 -9.70
CA LEU A 754 -22.80 14.17 -10.82
C LEU A 754 -22.71 12.66 -11.00
N ARG A 755 -22.65 12.25 -12.26
CA ARG A 755 -22.19 10.91 -12.61
C ARG A 755 -21.12 10.97 -13.69
N LEU A 756 -20.06 10.19 -13.49
CA LEU A 756 -19.04 9.97 -14.50
C LEU A 756 -19.41 8.69 -15.26
N THR A 757 -19.54 8.79 -16.58
CA THR A 757 -19.94 7.67 -17.41
C THR A 757 -18.89 7.32 -18.44
N THR A 758 -18.78 6.03 -18.75
CA THR A 758 -17.90 5.51 -19.79
C THR A 758 -18.71 4.67 -20.77
N PRO A 759 -18.26 4.52 -22.04
CA PRO A 759 -18.97 3.69 -23.01
C PRO A 759 -19.10 2.24 -22.58
N VAL A 760 -20.15 1.58 -22.99
CA VAL A 760 -20.29 0.12 -22.87
C VAL A 760 -19.50 -0.56 -23.99
N LYS A 761 -18.77 -1.63 -23.67
CA LYS A 761 -17.92 -2.34 -24.64
C LYS A 761 -18.63 -2.73 -25.94
N ALA A 762 -19.88 -3.16 -25.85
CA ALA A 762 -20.66 -3.53 -27.02
C ALA A 762 -20.92 -2.38 -27.99
N GLN A 763 -20.74 -1.13 -27.55
CA GLN A 763 -20.92 0.08 -28.38
C GLN A 763 -19.61 0.54 -29.02
N LEU A 764 -18.48 -0.10 -28.70
CA LEU A 764 -17.15 0.28 -29.18
C LEU A 764 -16.63 -0.66 -30.27
N THR A 765 -17.44 -0.90 -31.28
CA THR A 765 -16.96 -1.57 -32.50
C THR A 765 -16.06 -0.62 -33.30
N SER A 766 -15.22 -1.15 -34.17
CA SER A 766 -14.31 -0.36 -35.03
C SER A 766 -15.03 0.66 -35.90
N THR A 767 -16.35 0.55 -36.04
CA THR A 767 -17.22 1.43 -36.82
C THR A 767 -18.16 2.28 -35.96
N ALA A 768 -18.05 2.22 -34.61
CA ALA A 768 -18.94 2.96 -33.73
C ALA A 768 -18.63 4.48 -33.77
N THR A 769 -19.65 5.27 -33.96
CA THR A 769 -19.61 6.74 -33.91
C THR A 769 -19.83 7.27 -32.50
N SER A 770 -19.92 6.40 -31.47
CA SER A 770 -20.16 6.79 -30.08
C SER A 770 -18.92 7.46 -29.49
N ASP A 771 -19.13 8.50 -28.69
CA ASP A 771 -18.08 9.16 -27.97
C ASP A 771 -17.41 8.20 -26.96
N ALA A 772 -16.16 7.85 -27.20
CA ALA A 772 -15.39 6.92 -26.37
C ALA A 772 -14.82 7.58 -25.12
N ARG A 773 -14.95 8.89 -24.98
CA ARG A 773 -14.40 9.64 -23.84
C ARG A 773 -15.26 9.45 -22.58
N PRO A 774 -14.67 9.55 -21.38
CA PRO A 774 -15.46 9.61 -20.16
C PRO A 774 -16.23 10.93 -20.13
N LEU A 775 -17.54 10.87 -19.87
CA LEU A 775 -18.40 12.04 -19.81
C LEU A 775 -18.81 12.31 -18.35
N LEU A 776 -18.66 13.56 -17.96
CA LEU A 776 -19.20 14.07 -16.72
C LEU A 776 -20.61 14.62 -16.99
N GLU A 777 -21.61 14.05 -16.35
CA GLU A 777 -23.00 14.38 -16.52
C GLU A 777 -23.56 14.94 -15.21
N LEU A 778 -24.30 16.05 -15.31
CA LEU A 778 -25.11 16.61 -14.25
C LEU A 778 -26.55 16.09 -14.40
N VAL A 779 -27.01 15.42 -13.35
CA VAL A 779 -28.41 14.97 -13.25
C VAL A 779 -29.18 15.91 -12.35
N ASP A 780 -30.31 16.44 -12.85
CA ASP A 780 -31.22 17.30 -12.07
C ASP A 780 -32.57 16.58 -11.91
N LEU A 781 -32.97 16.34 -10.67
CA LEU A 781 -34.15 15.60 -10.30
C LEU A 781 -35.43 16.42 -10.35
N ARG A 782 -35.32 17.76 -10.42
CA ARG A 782 -36.49 18.67 -10.47
C ARG A 782 -37.23 18.56 -11.77
N ASP A 783 -36.51 18.38 -12.87
CA ASP A 783 -37.05 18.28 -14.22
C ASP A 783 -36.67 16.98 -14.95
N ASN A 784 -36.03 16.04 -14.22
CA ASN A 784 -35.53 14.79 -14.76
C ASN A 784 -34.58 14.97 -15.96
N SER A 785 -33.77 16.01 -15.95
CA SER A 785 -32.83 16.30 -17.02
C SER A 785 -31.42 15.72 -16.73
N VAL A 786 -30.71 15.47 -17.82
CA VAL A 786 -29.29 15.08 -17.80
C VAL A 786 -28.54 16.00 -18.74
N THR A 787 -27.61 16.76 -18.20
CA THR A 787 -26.77 17.67 -18.96
C THR A 787 -25.33 17.19 -18.96
N VAL A 788 -24.73 17.05 -20.13
CA VAL A 788 -23.31 16.75 -20.26
C VAL A 788 -22.50 17.99 -19.89
N VAL A 789 -21.80 17.96 -18.78
CA VAL A 789 -20.88 19.03 -18.35
C VAL A 789 -19.70 19.11 -19.29
N GLY A 790 -19.14 17.97 -19.68
CA GLY A 790 -18.04 17.86 -20.63
C GLY A 790 -17.42 16.45 -20.64
N ALA A 791 -16.55 16.24 -21.61
CA ALA A 791 -15.67 15.10 -21.62
C ALA A 791 -14.48 15.36 -20.70
N LEU A 792 -14.02 14.34 -19.96
CA LEU A 792 -12.80 14.44 -19.16
C LEU A 792 -11.56 14.06 -19.97
N ALA A 793 -10.41 14.57 -19.52
CA ALA A 793 -9.13 14.25 -20.12
C ALA A 793 -8.68 12.81 -19.83
N GLU A 794 -9.16 12.22 -18.75
CA GLU A 794 -8.80 10.89 -18.30
C GLU A 794 -10.01 10.06 -17.88
N ASN A 795 -9.82 8.76 -17.91
CA ASN A 795 -10.77 7.80 -17.35
C ASN A 795 -10.74 7.81 -15.81
N PRO A 796 -11.77 7.29 -15.16
CA PRO A 796 -11.77 7.09 -13.72
C PRO A 796 -10.58 6.23 -13.27
N SER A 797 -10.21 6.33 -12.01
CA SER A 797 -9.06 5.64 -11.41
C SER A 797 -9.09 4.11 -11.58
N GLN A 798 -10.28 3.55 -11.71
CA GLN A 798 -10.49 2.16 -12.09
C GLN A 798 -10.94 2.09 -13.55
N SER A 799 -10.39 1.16 -14.31
CA SER A 799 -10.70 0.97 -15.72
C SER A 799 -11.44 -0.34 -15.96
N LEU A 800 -12.33 -0.35 -16.96
CA LEU A 800 -13.10 -1.52 -17.34
C LEU A 800 -12.34 -2.35 -18.39
N PHE A 801 -12.09 -3.62 -18.08
CA PHE A 801 -11.47 -4.57 -19.00
C PHE A 801 -12.44 -5.70 -19.35
N GLY A 802 -12.77 -5.83 -20.60
CA GLY A 802 -13.64 -6.90 -21.07
C GLY A 802 -15.10 -6.74 -20.61
N ASN A 803 -15.78 -7.87 -20.42
CA ASN A 803 -17.16 -7.94 -19.95
C ASN A 803 -17.26 -8.18 -18.44
N GLN A 804 -16.14 -8.14 -17.73
CA GLN A 804 -16.14 -8.34 -16.30
C GLN A 804 -16.52 -7.07 -15.57
N ARG A 805 -17.21 -7.25 -14.45
CA ARG A 805 -17.51 -6.18 -13.53
C ARG A 805 -16.27 -5.69 -12.83
N ILE A 806 -16.10 -4.38 -12.75
CA ILE A 806 -15.03 -3.74 -12.02
C ILE A 806 -15.58 -3.16 -10.72
N ASN A 807 -14.96 -3.55 -9.61
CA ASN A 807 -15.24 -2.95 -8.33
C ASN A 807 -14.59 -1.57 -8.25
N VAL A 808 -15.40 -0.54 -8.07
CA VAL A 808 -14.93 0.83 -7.90
C VAL A 808 -15.13 1.28 -6.46
N PRO A 809 -14.33 2.23 -5.97
CA PRO A 809 -14.57 2.86 -4.68
C PRO A 809 -15.94 3.55 -4.62
N PRO A 810 -16.55 3.65 -3.43
CA PRO A 810 -17.88 4.24 -3.31
C PRO A 810 -17.90 5.73 -3.69
N ARG A 811 -16.82 6.46 -3.38
CA ARG A 811 -16.70 7.89 -3.64
C ARG A 811 -15.42 8.21 -4.40
N GLN A 812 -15.57 8.62 -5.65
CA GLN A 812 -14.48 9.08 -6.50
C GLN A 812 -14.68 10.54 -6.95
N ILE A 813 -15.81 11.13 -6.59
CA ILE A 813 -16.15 12.53 -6.90
C ILE A 813 -16.49 13.24 -5.60
N GLY A 814 -15.79 14.35 -5.34
CA GLY A 814 -16.15 15.33 -4.33
C GLY A 814 -16.50 16.65 -5.03
N VAL A 815 -17.50 17.33 -4.54
CA VAL A 815 -17.92 18.65 -5.09
C VAL A 815 -17.90 19.66 -3.96
N ASP A 816 -17.36 20.84 -4.23
CA ASP A 816 -17.42 21.95 -3.29
C ASP A 816 -18.60 22.90 -3.56
N ARG A 817 -18.87 23.80 -2.61
CA ARG A 817 -19.95 24.79 -2.75
C ARG A 817 -19.71 25.82 -3.85
N ALA A 818 -18.45 25.98 -4.28
CA ALA A 818 -18.12 26.87 -5.40
C ALA A 818 -18.43 26.25 -6.76
N GLY A 819 -18.88 24.98 -6.78
CA GLY A 819 -19.20 24.26 -8.00
C GLY A 819 -17.94 23.73 -8.71
N VAL A 820 -16.94 23.30 -7.95
CA VAL A 820 -15.77 22.61 -8.50
C VAL A 820 -15.84 21.13 -8.13
N ALA A 821 -15.76 20.26 -9.13
CA ALA A 821 -15.66 18.82 -8.93
C ALA A 821 -14.19 18.38 -8.87
N TYR A 822 -13.90 17.55 -7.90
CA TYR A 822 -12.62 16.87 -7.67
C TYR A 822 -12.83 15.39 -7.93
N ILE A 823 -12.15 14.83 -8.93
CA ILE A 823 -12.45 13.50 -9.46
C ILE A 823 -11.17 12.67 -9.42
N LEU A 824 -11.24 11.46 -8.85
CA LEU A 824 -10.15 10.49 -8.92
C LEU A 824 -10.09 9.89 -10.32
N THR A 825 -9.03 10.19 -11.04
CA THR A 825 -8.74 9.68 -12.38
C THR A 825 -7.48 8.83 -12.39
N LEU A 826 -7.14 8.27 -13.53
CA LEU A 826 -6.13 7.24 -13.65
C LEU A 826 -4.74 7.67 -13.17
N SER A 827 -4.31 8.88 -13.50
CA SER A 827 -3.01 9.41 -13.08
C SER A 827 -3.04 10.21 -11.78
N GLY A 828 -4.24 10.50 -11.23
CA GLY A 828 -4.37 11.26 -10.00
C GLY A 828 -5.70 11.96 -9.81
N LEU A 829 -5.63 13.24 -9.53
CA LEU A 829 -6.78 14.13 -9.28
C LEU A 829 -7.09 14.99 -10.50
N THR A 830 -8.31 14.90 -11.02
CA THR A 830 -8.81 15.82 -12.03
C THR A 830 -9.75 16.83 -11.39
N VAL A 831 -9.46 18.13 -11.59
CA VAL A 831 -10.25 19.24 -11.07
C VAL A 831 -11.05 19.88 -12.20
N VAL A 832 -12.40 19.91 -12.05
CA VAL A 832 -13.33 20.37 -13.09
C VAL A 832 -14.27 21.43 -12.52
N PRO A 833 -14.20 22.68 -12.97
CA PRO A 833 -15.23 23.67 -12.66
C PRO A 833 -16.57 23.30 -13.31
N LEU A 834 -17.63 23.22 -12.51
CA LEU A 834 -19.00 22.92 -12.99
C LEU A 834 -19.75 24.17 -13.42
N THR A 835 -19.32 25.34 -12.92
CA THR A 835 -19.92 26.59 -13.28
C THR A 835 -19.68 26.87 -14.74
N ALA A 836 -20.71 26.64 -15.55
CA ALA A 836 -20.87 27.30 -16.81
C ALA A 836 -22.31 27.25 -17.22
N SER A 837 -23.02 28.23 -16.90
CA SER A 837 -24.01 28.80 -17.78
C SER A 837 -23.22 29.38 -18.97
N GLY A 838 -22.84 28.55 -19.93
CA GLY A 838 -21.97 28.89 -21.06
C GLY A 838 -20.46 28.98 -20.68
N PRO A 839 -19.58 28.55 -21.56
CA PRO A 839 -18.15 28.66 -21.32
C PRO A 839 -17.76 30.11 -21.30
N THR A 840 -17.28 30.60 -20.18
CA THR A 840 -16.64 31.92 -20.10
C THR A 840 -15.32 31.83 -20.87
N ARG A 841 -15.38 32.27 -22.09
CA ARG A 841 -14.23 32.27 -23.00
C ARG A 841 -13.18 33.26 -22.49
N PRO A 842 -11.90 32.83 -22.34
CA PRO A 842 -10.83 33.78 -22.04
C PRO A 842 -10.77 34.87 -23.11
N GLN A 843 -10.57 36.12 -22.70
CA GLN A 843 -10.41 37.23 -23.60
C GLN A 843 -9.22 38.07 -23.17
N ILE A 844 -8.23 38.23 -24.07
CA ILE A 844 -7.11 39.14 -23.86
C ILE A 844 -7.61 40.55 -24.21
N THR A 845 -7.32 41.51 -23.35
CA THR A 845 -7.66 42.93 -23.61
C THR A 845 -7.02 43.35 -24.94
N SER A 846 -7.83 43.97 -25.80
CA SER A 846 -7.35 44.51 -27.09
C SER A 846 -6.47 45.73 -26.90
N GLY A 847 -5.55 45.94 -27.84
CA GLY A 847 -4.72 47.15 -27.91
C GLY A 847 -3.42 47.06 -27.04
N ASN A 848 -2.93 48.22 -26.65
CA ASN A 848 -1.59 48.34 -26.07
C ASN A 848 -1.42 47.87 -24.62
N THR A 849 -2.52 47.59 -23.94
CA THR A 849 -2.54 47.17 -22.52
C THR A 849 -2.78 45.66 -22.32
N GLY A 850 -3.08 44.94 -23.42
CA GLY A 850 -3.41 43.53 -23.33
C GLY A 850 -2.25 42.62 -22.92
N ILE A 851 -1.09 42.84 -23.53
CA ILE A 851 0.16 42.13 -23.20
C ILE A 851 1.29 43.14 -23.04
N ILE A 852 1.82 43.28 -21.86
CA ILE A 852 2.83 44.30 -21.52
C ILE A 852 3.95 43.66 -20.70
N ASN A 853 5.12 44.26 -20.71
CA ASN A 853 6.20 43.94 -19.81
C ASN A 853 5.75 44.28 -18.35
N ALA A 854 5.80 43.34 -17.47
CA ALA A 854 5.28 43.50 -16.09
C ALA A 854 6.12 44.46 -15.25
N ASN A 855 7.37 44.73 -15.63
CA ASN A 855 8.26 45.57 -14.84
C ASN A 855 8.08 47.08 -15.14
N ASP A 856 7.78 47.43 -16.41
CA ASP A 856 7.74 48.83 -16.84
C ASP A 856 6.43 49.24 -17.48
N GLY A 857 5.48 48.32 -17.65
CA GLY A 857 4.17 48.55 -18.26
C GLY A 857 4.21 48.83 -19.76
N THR A 858 5.34 48.67 -20.43
CA THR A 858 5.53 48.94 -21.88
C THR A 858 5.29 47.68 -22.71
N ARG A 859 5.38 47.81 -24.00
CA ARG A 859 5.37 46.67 -24.94
C ARG A 859 6.78 46.17 -25.29
N ASN A 860 7.79 46.64 -24.59
CA ASN A 860 9.17 46.18 -24.77
C ASN A 860 9.38 44.82 -24.08
N ILE A 861 9.02 43.79 -24.82
CA ILE A 861 9.11 42.40 -24.37
C ILE A 861 10.37 41.77 -24.95
N ARG A 862 11.23 41.20 -24.11
CA ARG A 862 12.47 40.54 -24.47
C ARG A 862 12.51 39.11 -23.92
N PRO A 863 13.36 38.25 -24.45
CA PRO A 863 13.66 36.98 -23.81
C PRO A 863 14.00 37.19 -22.31
N GLY A 864 13.48 36.34 -21.44
CA GLY A 864 13.62 36.44 -19.97
C GLY A 864 12.67 37.48 -19.31
N SER A 865 11.97 38.32 -20.03
CA SER A 865 11.05 39.34 -19.48
C SER A 865 9.88 38.70 -18.76
N PHE A 866 9.44 39.32 -17.66
CA PHE A 866 8.13 39.03 -17.10
C PHE A 866 7.06 39.82 -17.88
N VAL A 867 6.00 39.13 -18.24
CA VAL A 867 4.87 39.69 -18.99
C VAL A 867 3.57 39.58 -18.23
N ALA A 868 2.80 40.67 -18.22
CA ALA A 868 1.44 40.70 -17.73
C ALA A 868 0.47 40.59 -18.88
N ILE A 869 -0.34 39.55 -18.92
CA ILE A 869 -1.41 39.34 -19.87
C ILE A 869 -2.69 39.75 -19.17
N ASN A 870 -3.28 40.86 -19.62
CA ASN A 870 -4.50 41.44 -19.05
C ASN A 870 -5.73 41.04 -19.88
N GLY A 871 -6.84 40.82 -19.20
CA GLY A 871 -8.06 40.36 -19.89
C GLY A 871 -9.21 40.08 -18.96
N VAL A 872 -10.11 39.20 -19.38
CA VAL A 872 -11.22 38.70 -18.60
C VAL A 872 -11.33 37.19 -18.75
N ASN A 873 -11.73 36.50 -17.70
CA ASN A 873 -11.88 35.05 -17.67
C ASN A 873 -10.58 34.28 -18.02
N LEU A 874 -9.43 34.84 -17.71
CA LEU A 874 -8.16 34.28 -18.16
C LEU A 874 -7.82 32.97 -17.43
N ALA A 875 -7.94 32.95 -16.09
CA ALA A 875 -7.59 31.79 -15.29
C ALA A 875 -8.22 31.84 -13.88
N GLY A 876 -8.14 30.76 -13.14
CA GLY A 876 -8.37 30.78 -11.69
C GLY A 876 -7.26 31.52 -10.94
N SER A 877 -7.54 32.00 -9.72
CA SER A 877 -6.56 32.71 -8.91
C SER A 877 -5.59 31.76 -8.24
N VAL A 878 -4.33 31.77 -8.64
CA VAL A 878 -3.26 30.95 -8.12
C VAL A 878 -1.94 31.73 -8.10
N ILE A 879 -1.17 31.64 -7.02
CA ILE A 879 0.22 32.04 -6.94
C ILE A 879 1.07 30.76 -6.92
N THR A 880 1.98 30.66 -7.88
CA THR A 880 2.83 29.46 -8.01
C THR A 880 4.00 29.54 -7.05
N GLU A 881 4.15 28.51 -6.20
CA GLU A 881 5.32 28.31 -5.33
C GLU A 881 6.30 27.28 -5.90
N GLN A 882 5.95 26.62 -6.99
CA GLN A 882 6.76 25.59 -7.63
C GLN A 882 7.90 26.20 -8.45
N LEU A 883 9.08 25.60 -8.37
CA LEU A 883 10.23 25.93 -9.19
C LEU A 883 10.75 24.70 -9.95
N PRO A 884 10.95 24.78 -11.29
CA PRO A 884 10.60 25.92 -12.17
C PRO A 884 9.08 26.15 -12.23
N PRO A 885 8.64 27.37 -12.52
CA PRO A 885 7.21 27.66 -12.63
C PRO A 885 6.54 26.81 -13.71
N PRO A 886 5.31 26.31 -13.46
CA PRO A 886 4.59 25.47 -14.40
C PRO A 886 4.09 26.28 -15.60
N THR A 887 3.88 25.65 -16.73
CA THR A 887 3.27 26.25 -17.92
C THR A 887 1.74 26.22 -17.89
N VAL A 888 1.14 25.53 -16.92
CA VAL A 888 -0.30 25.51 -16.65
C VAL A 888 -0.51 25.89 -15.20
N SER A 889 -1.27 26.96 -14.96
CA SER A 889 -1.63 27.40 -13.62
C SER A 889 -3.05 28.00 -13.64
N GLY A 890 -3.79 27.88 -12.54
CA GLY A 890 -5.18 28.33 -12.47
C GLY A 890 -6.09 27.69 -13.52
N GLY A 891 -5.75 26.52 -14.02
CA GLY A 891 -6.47 25.79 -15.05
C GLY A 891 -6.28 26.34 -16.47
N SER A 892 -5.32 27.25 -16.69
CA SER A 892 -5.07 27.89 -17.98
C SER A 892 -3.57 27.93 -18.30
N CYS A 893 -3.27 28.13 -19.59
CA CYS A 893 -1.92 28.43 -20.09
C CYS A 893 -1.96 29.60 -21.07
N ILE A 894 -0.79 30.23 -21.25
CA ILE A 894 -0.53 31.23 -22.31
C ILE A 894 0.58 30.71 -23.21
N THR A 895 0.37 30.80 -24.53
CA THR A 895 1.41 30.45 -25.50
C THR A 895 1.71 31.63 -26.40
N PHE A 896 3.00 31.75 -26.72
CA PHE A 896 3.47 32.59 -27.82
C PHE A 896 3.75 31.67 -29.04
N SER A 897 2.82 31.66 -29.99
CA SER A 897 2.72 30.63 -31.05
C SER A 897 2.62 29.22 -30.40
N ASP A 898 3.66 28.39 -30.51
CA ASP A 898 3.70 27.04 -29.98
C ASP A 898 4.48 26.92 -28.67
N ILE A 899 4.98 28.04 -28.13
CA ILE A 899 5.82 28.07 -26.94
C ILE A 899 4.96 28.43 -25.74
N ALA A 900 4.78 27.49 -24.81
CA ALA A 900 4.09 27.75 -23.54
C ALA A 900 5.00 28.53 -22.58
N LEU A 901 4.45 29.58 -21.95
CA LEU A 901 5.19 30.40 -21.02
C LEU A 901 5.08 29.86 -19.59
N PRO A 902 6.19 29.82 -18.81
CA PRO A 902 6.14 29.60 -17.37
C PRO A 902 5.29 30.64 -16.64
N ILE A 903 4.38 30.21 -15.79
CA ILE A 903 3.39 31.08 -15.13
C ILE A 903 3.70 31.21 -13.64
N LEU A 904 3.82 32.46 -13.17
CA LEU A 904 4.09 32.78 -11.77
C LEU A 904 2.80 33.06 -11.00
N GLN A 905 1.84 33.73 -11.64
CA GLN A 905 0.57 34.07 -11.00
C GLN A 905 -0.56 34.11 -12.02
N THR A 906 -1.74 33.71 -11.59
CA THR A 906 -2.97 33.78 -12.37
C THR A 906 -4.11 34.37 -11.58
N SER A 907 -5.01 35.02 -12.31
CA SER A 907 -6.32 35.48 -11.84
C SER A 907 -7.30 35.53 -13.01
N ALA A 908 -8.57 35.85 -12.74
CA ALA A 908 -9.56 36.02 -13.78
C ALA A 908 -9.21 37.18 -14.75
N ASN A 909 -8.46 38.17 -14.29
CA ASN A 909 -8.15 39.40 -15.04
C ASN A 909 -6.70 39.53 -15.48
N GLN A 910 -5.79 38.71 -14.98
CA GLN A 910 -4.38 38.80 -15.31
C GLN A 910 -3.66 37.46 -15.17
N ILE A 911 -2.75 37.17 -16.09
CA ILE A 911 -1.72 36.12 -15.99
C ILE A 911 -0.36 36.80 -15.98
N LEU A 912 0.46 36.52 -14.96
CA LEU A 912 1.86 36.91 -14.90
C LEU A 912 2.73 35.69 -15.30
N ALA A 913 3.47 35.85 -16.42
CA ALA A 913 4.29 34.78 -16.97
C ALA A 913 5.70 35.27 -17.32
N GLN A 914 6.64 34.36 -17.49
CA GLN A 914 7.99 34.65 -17.95
C GLN A 914 8.14 34.24 -19.41
N VAL A 915 8.71 35.09 -20.23
CA VAL A 915 9.14 34.74 -21.58
C VAL A 915 10.40 33.91 -21.47
N PRO A 916 10.46 32.71 -22.05
CA PRO A 916 11.67 31.87 -21.99
C PRO A 916 12.89 32.61 -22.59
N ASP A 917 14.07 32.34 -22.00
CA ASP A 917 15.32 32.95 -22.49
C ASP A 917 15.70 32.49 -23.90
N GLU A 918 15.23 31.32 -24.31
CA GLU A 918 15.52 30.68 -25.59
C GLU A 918 14.61 31.21 -26.74
N ILE A 919 13.65 32.07 -26.46
CA ILE A 919 12.77 32.60 -27.50
C ILE A 919 13.52 33.63 -28.34
N PHE A 920 13.43 33.52 -29.66
CA PHE A 920 14.10 34.47 -30.54
C PHE A 920 13.26 35.76 -30.71
N PRO A 921 13.92 36.90 -30.97
CA PRO A 921 13.19 38.10 -31.39
C PRO A 921 12.32 37.85 -32.60
N GLY A 922 11.06 38.35 -32.56
CA GLY A 922 10.11 38.13 -33.64
C GLY A 922 8.65 38.41 -33.25
N SER A 923 7.74 38.20 -34.19
CA SER A 923 6.30 38.30 -33.94
C SER A 923 5.69 36.95 -33.64
N TYR A 924 4.94 36.89 -32.56
CA TYR A 924 4.30 35.67 -32.04
C TYR A 924 2.78 35.85 -31.89
N VAL A 925 2.06 34.77 -32.00
CA VAL A 925 0.62 34.76 -31.78
C VAL A 925 0.36 34.34 -30.34
N ALA A 926 -0.08 35.25 -29.50
CA ALA A 926 -0.43 34.99 -28.12
C ALA A 926 -1.86 34.47 -28.00
N VAL A 927 -2.05 33.35 -27.30
CA VAL A 927 -3.37 32.74 -27.04
C VAL A 927 -3.40 32.19 -25.62
N VAL A 928 -4.42 32.63 -24.88
CA VAL A 928 -4.76 32.00 -23.57
C VAL A 928 -5.70 30.83 -23.83
N ARG A 929 -5.38 29.68 -23.26
CA ARG A 929 -6.20 28.48 -23.36
C ARG A 929 -6.57 28.01 -21.96
N SER A 930 -7.87 27.74 -21.75
CA SER A 930 -8.35 27.17 -20.51
C SER A 930 -8.51 25.64 -20.66
N LEU A 931 -7.65 24.89 -19.98
CA LEU A 931 -7.79 23.44 -19.88
C LEU A 931 -8.97 23.07 -18.96
N ALA A 932 -9.29 23.95 -18.01
CA ALA A 932 -10.41 23.74 -17.10
C ALA A 932 -11.75 23.70 -17.86
N THR A 933 -11.95 24.59 -18.85
CA THR A 933 -13.21 24.75 -19.60
C THR A 933 -13.16 24.29 -21.06
N GLY A 934 -11.99 24.02 -21.63
CA GLY A 934 -11.81 23.68 -23.03
C GLY A 934 -11.95 24.85 -23.99
N GLN A 935 -11.83 26.11 -23.51
CA GLN A 935 -12.00 27.32 -24.30
C GLN A 935 -10.67 28.03 -24.56
N ARG A 936 -10.61 28.88 -25.61
CA ARG A 936 -9.42 29.67 -25.95
C ARG A 936 -9.78 31.11 -26.28
N SER A 937 -8.84 32.04 -26.06
CA SER A 937 -8.98 33.45 -26.46
C SER A 937 -8.87 33.62 -27.98
N ASP A 938 -9.29 34.76 -28.48
CA ASP A 938 -8.87 35.21 -29.79
C ASP A 938 -7.35 35.44 -29.80
N PRO A 939 -6.69 35.23 -30.95
CA PRO A 939 -5.27 35.44 -31.08
C PRO A 939 -4.90 36.92 -31.00
N VAL A 940 -3.82 37.24 -30.30
CA VAL A 940 -3.25 38.60 -30.23
C VAL A 940 -1.79 38.54 -30.67
N ILE A 941 -1.39 39.47 -31.57
CA ILE A 941 0.01 39.52 -31.99
C ILE A 941 0.85 40.26 -30.94
N VAL A 942 1.95 39.65 -30.55
CA VAL A 942 2.96 40.19 -29.63
C VAL A 942 4.33 40.16 -30.30
N THR A 943 5.11 41.19 -30.12
CA THR A 943 6.48 41.27 -30.65
C THR A 943 7.47 41.11 -29.47
N VAL A 944 8.38 40.17 -29.62
CA VAL A 944 9.56 39.98 -28.73
C VAL A 944 10.74 40.63 -29.45
N GLN A 945 11.44 41.54 -28.74
CA GLN A 945 12.55 42.34 -29.28
C GLN A 945 13.91 41.75 -28.97
#